data_7dcce1c7267f79b58f9bf9ccdf4ec2c7
#
_entry.id   7dcce1c7267f79b58f9bf9ccdf4ec2c7
#
_cell.length_a   1.000
_cell.length_b   1.000
_cell.length_c   1.000
_cell.angle_alpha   90.00
_cell.angle_beta   90.00
_cell.angle_gamma   90.00
#
_symmetry.space_group_name_H-M   'P 1'
#
loop_
_entity.id
_entity.type
_entity.pdbx_description
1 polymer ?
#
loop_
_entity_poly.entity_id
_entity_poly.type
_entity_poly.pdbx_seq_one_letter_code
_entity_poly.pdbx_strand_id
1 'polypeptide(L)'
;MSENRYNPQETENRYYKIWEERKYFEVDGNKAIQQEDKHFSIMMPPPNVTGRLHIGHALTFTLQDIITRYKRMDGYKTLWQPGTDHAGIATQNVVEKQLLAEGTTKEEIGREAFLERAWKWKAESAGIMTEQLRKMGVSPAWERERFTMDEGLQKSVKEAFVHLYNEGLIVRGNYMVNWCTHDGALSDIEVEHEEEDGKFYHMLYHFADGSGSVEVATTRPETYFGDTAVMVHPDDERYKDIIGKEVILPLLDRKIKIIADDYVDMDFGTGVVKVTPAHDQNDYEVGKRHDLEFITVFDEKGILNEYAGEFQGMERLEAREPIVKRLQEEGFIVKIEDHKHQVGHCYRCKNVVEPYISKQWFVRKEVAEKSIEKTNNGEAQFFPPHWINSYNSWMGELRDWCISRQLWWGHQIPVFYCDECGHEWASQEDKPKACPKCASKAFTQDPDVLDTWFSSALWPFSTLGWAHGDTAMDKLFESADMKEFYPNTLLITGFDILFFWVARMMMMGEHFNGQLPFNHIYLHALVRDEHGQKMSKSKGNVIDPLDMVNKYSADILRFTLAISAAQGRDIRMSQEKLELNRNFTNKLYNAAKYLQMNVDTFPDLESFCVESDLGRYMMSRLNFATKEVREYLDEYKFNDAALTMYRFLWNEFCDWGIELSKADKGAIVELGAIFKEAMKLLHPFMPFITEHLYHELSGTTLEESESIMIKKFPHKIKQRKEEEKFEIIMDAIVSIRRAKVLVDLANQKIAQAYVKIDGLSEKDQAMMLPFIARLAKVEEVIFTEEKVENAVSDIADKCETFIPTESIDLTPIIKKLTKQDEKLEKEINKLSGMLNNERFVANAPADVLEKNRQGLREAEEKREKVREQLSSLQA
;
A
#
# COMPACT_ATOMS: atom_id res chain seq x y z
N MET A 1 -38.59 -20.20 8.61
CA MET A 1 -38.04 -18.85 8.32
C MET A 1 -36.52 -18.78 8.43
N SER A 2 -35.80 -19.82 8.04
CA SER A 2 -34.31 -19.89 8.08
C SER A 2 -33.65 -20.14 6.72
N GLU A 3 -34.38 -20.09 5.61
CA GLU A 3 -33.86 -20.51 4.31
C GLU A 3 -33.45 -19.38 3.35
N ASN A 4 -33.54 -18.10 3.73
CA ASN A 4 -33.22 -16.97 2.84
C ASN A 4 -32.28 -15.93 3.47
N ARG A 5 -31.24 -16.34 4.18
CA ARG A 5 -30.20 -15.43 4.60
C ARG A 5 -29.06 -15.47 3.58
N TYR A 6 -28.62 -14.31 3.10
CA TYR A 6 -27.42 -14.20 2.25
C TYR A 6 -26.25 -14.93 2.90
N ASN A 7 -25.70 -15.92 2.19
CA ASN A 7 -24.49 -16.65 2.60
C ASN A 7 -23.33 -16.23 1.69
N PRO A 8 -22.45 -15.33 2.16
CA PRO A 8 -21.36 -14.82 1.34
C PRO A 8 -20.47 -15.93 0.78
N GLN A 9 -20.04 -16.89 1.62
CA GLN A 9 -19.06 -17.90 1.20
C GLN A 9 -19.55 -18.79 0.06
N GLU A 10 -20.81 -19.19 0.11
CA GLU A 10 -21.42 -20.00 -0.97
C GLU A 10 -21.59 -19.16 -2.24
N THR A 11 -22.11 -17.95 -2.09
CA THR A 11 -22.37 -17.02 -3.21
C THR A 11 -21.07 -16.59 -3.90
N GLU A 12 -20.05 -16.23 -3.15
CA GLU A 12 -18.75 -15.78 -3.67
C GLU A 12 -18.08 -16.85 -4.53
N ASN A 13 -18.01 -18.10 -4.05
CA ASN A 13 -17.40 -19.20 -4.80
C ASN A 13 -18.19 -19.50 -6.10
N ARG A 14 -19.52 -19.51 -6.01
CA ARG A 14 -20.40 -19.80 -7.17
C ARG A 14 -20.31 -18.71 -8.23
N TYR A 15 -20.39 -17.45 -7.85
CA TYR A 15 -20.37 -16.33 -8.79
C TYR A 15 -19.01 -16.17 -9.45
N TYR A 16 -17.92 -16.30 -8.69
CA TYR A 16 -16.58 -16.19 -9.24
C TYR A 16 -16.34 -17.23 -10.34
N LYS A 17 -16.76 -18.46 -10.10
CA LYS A 17 -16.67 -19.54 -11.10
C LYS A 17 -17.42 -19.21 -12.38
N ILE A 18 -18.65 -18.69 -12.27
CA ILE A 18 -19.47 -18.30 -13.43
C ILE A 18 -18.81 -17.17 -14.22
N TRP A 19 -18.27 -16.14 -13.52
CA TRP A 19 -17.59 -15.04 -14.19
C TRP A 19 -16.35 -15.50 -14.95
N GLU A 20 -15.54 -16.38 -14.36
CA GLU A 20 -14.34 -16.95 -14.99
C GLU A 20 -14.71 -17.84 -16.19
N GLU A 21 -15.66 -18.76 -16.05
CA GLU A 21 -16.15 -19.64 -17.12
C GLU A 21 -16.73 -18.85 -18.31
N ARG A 22 -17.37 -17.72 -18.05
CA ARG A 22 -17.89 -16.80 -19.08
C ARG A 22 -16.86 -15.81 -19.62
N LYS A 23 -15.61 -15.90 -19.15
CA LYS A 23 -14.48 -15.07 -19.59
C LYS A 23 -14.73 -13.56 -19.46
N TYR A 24 -15.51 -13.14 -18.46
CA TYR A 24 -15.82 -11.73 -18.25
C TYR A 24 -14.57 -10.90 -17.84
N PHE A 25 -13.51 -11.55 -17.38
CA PHE A 25 -12.26 -10.92 -16.99
C PHE A 25 -11.33 -10.66 -18.18
N GLU A 26 -11.53 -11.38 -19.28
CA GLU A 26 -10.68 -11.28 -20.47
C GLU A 26 -10.95 -9.97 -21.24
N VAL A 27 -10.03 -9.61 -22.12
CA VAL A 27 -10.03 -8.35 -22.87
C VAL A 27 -11.36 -8.09 -23.60
N ASP A 28 -11.95 -9.14 -24.18
CA ASP A 28 -13.23 -9.07 -24.91
C ASP A 28 -14.45 -9.40 -24.03
N GLY A 29 -14.27 -9.56 -22.71
CA GLY A 29 -15.33 -9.98 -21.79
C GLY A 29 -16.53 -9.03 -21.73
N ASN A 30 -16.33 -7.74 -22.00
CA ASN A 30 -17.35 -6.69 -22.05
C ASN A 30 -17.64 -6.19 -23.50
N LYS A 31 -17.38 -7.00 -24.53
CA LYS A 31 -17.45 -6.60 -25.94
C LYS A 31 -18.75 -5.89 -26.33
N ALA A 32 -19.88 -6.26 -25.72
CA ALA A 32 -21.20 -5.66 -26.03
C ALA A 32 -21.29 -4.17 -25.68
N ILE A 33 -20.44 -3.67 -24.76
CA ILE A 33 -20.45 -2.27 -24.31
C ILE A 33 -19.15 -1.53 -24.62
N GLN A 34 -18.14 -2.19 -25.23
CA GLN A 34 -16.87 -1.58 -25.60
C GLN A 34 -17.03 -0.43 -26.58
N GLN A 35 -16.20 0.60 -26.42
CA GLN A 35 -16.06 1.73 -27.34
C GLN A 35 -14.71 1.63 -28.02
N GLU A 36 -14.66 1.73 -29.36
CA GLU A 36 -13.45 1.45 -30.17
C GLU A 36 -12.21 2.26 -29.74
N ASP A 37 -12.40 3.50 -29.31
CA ASP A 37 -11.30 4.40 -28.96
C ASP A 37 -10.89 4.36 -27.46
N LYS A 38 -11.49 3.49 -26.67
CA LYS A 38 -11.24 3.42 -25.24
C LYS A 38 -10.49 2.16 -24.84
N HIS A 39 -9.22 2.32 -24.52
CA HIS A 39 -8.35 1.25 -24.01
C HIS A 39 -7.90 1.56 -22.58
N PHE A 40 -7.85 0.54 -21.75
CA PHE A 40 -7.32 0.61 -20.41
C PHE A 40 -6.45 -0.60 -20.13
N SER A 41 -5.20 -0.36 -19.78
CA SER A 41 -4.27 -1.42 -19.39
C SER A 41 -3.65 -1.14 -18.03
N ILE A 42 -3.61 -2.18 -17.22
CA ILE A 42 -2.94 -2.21 -15.93
C ILE A 42 -2.28 -3.56 -15.74
N MET A 43 -1.14 -3.60 -15.10
CA MET A 43 -0.46 -4.85 -14.79
C MET A 43 -0.45 -5.11 -13.29
N MET A 44 -0.55 -6.37 -12.93
CA MET A 44 -0.39 -6.83 -11.57
C MET A 44 1.08 -6.74 -11.19
N PRO A 45 1.46 -6.09 -10.05
CA PRO A 45 2.76 -6.33 -9.47
C PRO A 45 2.91 -7.83 -9.20
N PRO A 46 3.80 -8.53 -9.91
CA PRO A 46 3.83 -9.99 -9.82
C PRO A 46 4.31 -10.41 -8.44
N PRO A 47 3.46 -11.06 -7.61
CA PRO A 47 3.89 -11.45 -6.28
C PRO A 47 4.99 -12.51 -6.34
N ASN A 48 5.92 -12.40 -5.39
CA ASN A 48 7.04 -13.32 -5.22
C ASN A 48 6.56 -14.72 -4.84
N VAL A 49 7.05 -15.77 -5.52
CA VAL A 49 6.68 -17.17 -5.21
C VAL A 49 7.32 -17.69 -3.91
N THR A 50 7.15 -16.93 -2.82
CA THR A 50 7.72 -17.18 -1.48
C THR A 50 6.70 -17.70 -0.47
N GLY A 51 5.48 -18.02 -0.91
CA GLY A 51 4.41 -18.57 -0.06
C GLY A 51 3.08 -17.88 -0.26
N ARG A 52 2.45 -17.43 0.84
CA ARG A 52 1.12 -16.83 0.83
C ARG A 52 1.17 -15.31 0.68
N LEU A 53 0.12 -14.75 0.06
CA LEU A 53 -0.14 -13.32 0.05
C LEU A 53 -0.49 -12.83 1.46
N HIS A 54 -0.19 -11.57 1.73
CA HIS A 54 -0.55 -10.86 2.96
C HIS A 54 -1.47 -9.67 2.67
N ILE A 55 -1.99 -9.04 3.70
CA ILE A 55 -2.97 -7.95 3.60
C ILE A 55 -2.48 -6.75 2.75
N GLY A 56 -1.17 -6.50 2.67
CA GLY A 56 -0.62 -5.47 1.77
C GLY A 56 -0.85 -5.78 0.30
N HIS A 57 -0.68 -7.05 -0.11
CA HIS A 57 -1.03 -7.51 -1.45
C HIS A 57 -2.55 -7.37 -1.69
N ALA A 58 -3.37 -7.71 -0.68
CA ALA A 58 -4.81 -7.56 -0.76
C ALA A 58 -5.23 -6.11 -1.04
N LEU A 59 -4.56 -5.12 -0.44
CA LEU A 59 -4.78 -3.71 -0.74
C LEU A 59 -4.48 -3.41 -2.21
N THR A 60 -3.28 -3.72 -2.67
CA THR A 60 -2.84 -3.46 -4.05
C THR A 60 -3.84 -4.02 -5.06
N PHE A 61 -4.17 -5.30 -4.94
CA PHE A 61 -5.04 -5.98 -5.90
C PHE A 61 -6.51 -5.55 -5.78
N THR A 62 -6.97 -5.17 -4.60
CA THR A 62 -8.31 -4.60 -4.43
C THR A 62 -8.42 -3.25 -5.15
N LEU A 63 -7.44 -2.36 -5.01
CA LEU A 63 -7.46 -1.06 -5.70
C LEU A 63 -7.37 -1.23 -7.22
N GLN A 64 -6.52 -2.14 -7.69
CA GLN A 64 -6.43 -2.49 -9.11
C GLN A 64 -7.74 -3.05 -9.65
N ASP A 65 -8.39 -3.94 -8.91
CA ASP A 65 -9.67 -4.54 -9.33
C ASP A 65 -10.81 -3.51 -9.38
N ILE A 66 -10.87 -2.59 -8.41
CA ILE A 66 -11.86 -1.52 -8.39
C ILE A 66 -11.78 -0.69 -9.67
N ILE A 67 -10.59 -0.21 -10.03
CA ILE A 67 -10.43 0.63 -11.22
C ILE A 67 -10.64 -0.16 -12.51
N THR A 68 -10.22 -1.43 -12.53
CA THR A 68 -10.41 -2.33 -13.67
C THR A 68 -11.89 -2.60 -13.93
N ARG A 69 -12.68 -2.91 -12.88
CA ARG A 69 -14.13 -3.11 -12.97
C ARG A 69 -14.84 -1.83 -13.41
N TYR A 70 -14.46 -0.68 -12.83
CA TYR A 70 -14.98 0.63 -13.23
C TYR A 70 -14.76 0.88 -14.72
N LYS A 71 -13.51 0.75 -15.21
CA LYS A 71 -13.20 0.99 -16.63
C LYS A 71 -13.87 -0.03 -17.56
N ARG A 72 -13.97 -1.31 -17.16
CA ARG A 72 -14.70 -2.34 -17.89
C ARG A 72 -16.18 -1.98 -18.06
N MET A 73 -16.84 -1.55 -16.98
CA MET A 73 -18.23 -1.11 -17.01
C MET A 73 -18.41 0.24 -17.75
N ASP A 74 -17.40 1.09 -17.77
CA ASP A 74 -17.42 2.38 -18.50
C ASP A 74 -17.08 2.23 -20.01
N GLY A 75 -17.05 0.98 -20.50
CA GLY A 75 -16.93 0.66 -21.92
C GLY A 75 -15.50 0.65 -22.47
N TYR A 76 -14.50 0.61 -21.60
CA TYR A 76 -13.09 0.44 -22.03
C TYR A 76 -12.82 -1.02 -22.40
N LYS A 77 -12.01 -1.23 -23.44
CA LYS A 77 -11.33 -2.48 -23.69
C LYS A 77 -10.24 -2.61 -22.64
N THR A 78 -10.39 -3.54 -21.71
CA THR A 78 -9.64 -3.55 -20.46
C THR A 78 -8.72 -4.75 -20.37
N LEU A 79 -7.42 -4.52 -20.20
CA LEU A 79 -6.44 -5.55 -19.88
C LEU A 79 -5.90 -5.35 -18.47
N TRP A 80 -6.14 -6.31 -17.58
CA TRP A 80 -5.39 -6.45 -16.33
C TRP A 80 -4.49 -7.68 -16.42
N GLN A 81 -3.19 -7.44 -16.65
CA GLN A 81 -2.19 -8.48 -16.84
C GLN A 81 -1.79 -9.13 -15.51
N PRO A 82 -2.11 -10.42 -15.26
CA PRO A 82 -1.67 -11.15 -14.06
C PRO A 82 -0.33 -11.82 -14.26
N GLY A 83 0.30 -12.21 -13.13
CA GLY A 83 1.46 -13.08 -13.12
C GLY A 83 2.15 -13.15 -11.78
N THR A 84 3.27 -13.89 -11.73
CA THR A 84 4.10 -14.12 -10.55
C THR A 84 5.58 -13.91 -10.86
N ASP A 85 6.34 -13.54 -9.83
CA ASP A 85 7.78 -13.32 -9.91
C ASP A 85 8.56 -14.51 -9.30
N HIS A 86 9.66 -14.89 -9.95
CA HIS A 86 10.54 -15.97 -9.48
C HIS A 86 11.28 -15.62 -8.19
N ALA A 87 11.49 -14.34 -7.90
CA ALA A 87 12.08 -13.85 -6.66
C ALA A 87 13.39 -14.54 -6.26
N GLY A 88 14.43 -14.41 -7.07
CA GLY A 88 15.70 -15.14 -7.00
C GLY A 88 16.20 -15.48 -5.59
N ILE A 89 16.72 -14.48 -4.85
CA ILE A 89 17.26 -14.66 -3.49
C ILE A 89 16.19 -15.23 -2.54
N ALA A 90 14.98 -14.68 -2.57
CA ALA A 90 13.95 -15.01 -1.60
C ALA A 90 13.45 -16.45 -1.76
N THR A 91 13.23 -16.89 -2.99
CA THR A 91 12.79 -18.27 -3.30
C THR A 91 13.91 -19.27 -3.01
N GLN A 92 15.15 -18.95 -3.40
CA GLN A 92 16.29 -19.80 -3.09
C GLN A 92 16.42 -20.02 -1.58
N ASN A 93 16.37 -18.98 -0.77
CA ASN A 93 16.43 -19.05 0.69
C ASN A 93 15.30 -19.90 1.30
N VAL A 94 14.09 -19.86 0.72
CA VAL A 94 12.99 -20.73 1.16
C VAL A 94 13.33 -22.22 0.90
N VAL A 95 13.81 -22.53 -0.30
CA VAL A 95 14.16 -23.90 -0.67
C VAL A 95 15.36 -24.42 0.14
N GLU A 96 16.39 -23.58 0.37
CA GLU A 96 17.53 -23.93 1.23
C GLU A 96 17.11 -24.24 2.67
N LYS A 97 16.21 -23.43 3.25
CA LYS A 97 15.65 -23.70 4.59
C LYS A 97 14.88 -25.02 4.66
N GLN A 98 14.17 -25.40 3.60
CA GLN A 98 13.51 -26.70 3.53
C GLN A 98 14.53 -27.84 3.51
N LEU A 99 15.59 -27.71 2.71
CA LEU A 99 16.68 -28.71 2.65
C LEU A 99 17.36 -28.87 4.02
N LEU A 100 17.69 -27.77 4.69
CA LEU A 100 18.28 -27.81 6.03
C LEU A 100 17.36 -28.48 7.06
N ALA A 101 16.05 -28.24 6.98
CA ALA A 101 15.08 -28.94 7.84
C ALA A 101 15.00 -30.44 7.58
N GLU A 102 15.34 -30.89 6.36
CA GLU A 102 15.45 -32.29 5.96
C GLU A 102 16.84 -32.91 6.26
N GLY A 103 17.78 -32.08 6.76
CA GLY A 103 19.13 -32.52 7.12
C GLY A 103 20.11 -32.61 5.94
N THR A 104 19.86 -31.85 4.85
CA THR A 104 20.75 -31.79 3.68
C THR A 104 20.99 -30.36 3.22
N THR A 105 21.92 -30.14 2.30
CA THR A 105 22.26 -28.84 1.73
C THR A 105 22.13 -28.84 0.21
N LYS A 106 22.10 -27.66 -0.41
CA LYS A 106 22.04 -27.55 -1.88
C LYS A 106 23.32 -28.11 -2.53
N GLU A 107 24.46 -27.94 -1.89
CA GLU A 107 25.75 -28.46 -2.37
C GLU A 107 25.77 -30.01 -2.41
N GLU A 108 25.16 -30.65 -1.41
CA GLU A 108 25.06 -32.10 -1.35
C GLU A 108 24.15 -32.70 -2.43
N ILE A 109 23.02 -32.03 -2.75
CA ILE A 109 22.10 -32.53 -3.78
C ILE A 109 22.48 -32.11 -5.20
N GLY A 110 23.28 -31.04 -5.35
CA GLY A 110 23.71 -30.47 -6.64
C GLY A 110 22.69 -29.55 -7.30
N ARG A 111 23.17 -28.76 -8.30
CA ARG A 111 22.39 -27.68 -8.93
C ARG A 111 21.12 -28.18 -9.62
N GLU A 112 21.16 -29.28 -10.35
CA GLU A 112 20.00 -29.80 -11.09
C GLU A 112 18.87 -30.20 -10.15
N ALA A 113 19.14 -31.00 -9.12
CA ALA A 113 18.14 -31.43 -8.14
C ALA A 113 17.60 -30.22 -7.32
N PHE A 114 18.45 -29.23 -7.04
CA PHE A 114 18.01 -28.01 -6.40
C PHE A 114 17.02 -27.22 -7.27
N LEU A 115 17.31 -27.05 -8.56
CA LEU A 115 16.42 -26.35 -9.50
C LEU A 115 15.09 -27.09 -9.69
N GLU A 116 15.09 -28.43 -9.79
CA GLU A 116 13.84 -29.21 -9.83
C GLU A 116 12.97 -28.93 -8.60
N ARG A 117 13.59 -28.85 -7.42
CA ARG A 117 12.90 -28.54 -6.18
C ARG A 117 12.36 -27.10 -6.15
N ALA A 118 13.11 -26.14 -6.66
CA ALA A 118 12.68 -24.76 -6.78
C ALA A 118 11.47 -24.61 -7.73
N TRP A 119 11.47 -25.32 -8.85
CA TRP A 119 10.32 -25.36 -9.77
C TRP A 119 9.08 -25.98 -9.13
N LYS A 120 9.24 -27.05 -8.34
CA LYS A 120 8.13 -27.64 -7.59
C LYS A 120 7.56 -26.67 -6.57
N TRP A 121 8.43 -26.02 -5.79
CA TRP A 121 8.02 -24.96 -4.85
C TRP A 121 7.28 -23.82 -5.54
N LYS A 122 7.77 -23.37 -6.70
CA LYS A 122 7.10 -22.35 -7.52
C LYS A 122 5.68 -22.76 -7.86
N ALA A 123 5.48 -23.99 -8.34
CA ALA A 123 4.15 -24.47 -8.72
C ALA A 123 3.18 -24.50 -7.54
N GLU A 124 3.62 -24.97 -6.38
CA GLU A 124 2.84 -25.01 -5.14
C GLU A 124 2.49 -23.60 -4.65
N SER A 125 3.48 -22.72 -4.58
CA SER A 125 3.33 -21.34 -4.08
C SER A 125 2.43 -20.50 -4.99
N ALA A 126 2.62 -20.57 -6.30
CA ALA A 126 1.79 -19.86 -7.27
C ALA A 126 0.31 -20.31 -7.19
N GLY A 127 0.08 -21.64 -7.05
CA GLY A 127 -1.27 -22.20 -6.89
C GLY A 127 -1.99 -21.63 -5.66
N ILE A 128 -1.32 -21.55 -4.51
CA ILE A 128 -1.87 -20.97 -3.28
C ILE A 128 -2.22 -19.49 -3.49
N MET A 129 -1.31 -18.70 -4.06
CA MET A 129 -1.52 -17.27 -4.29
C MET A 129 -2.68 -17.01 -5.26
N THR A 130 -2.77 -17.80 -6.33
CA THR A 130 -3.85 -17.70 -7.31
C THR A 130 -5.21 -18.03 -6.67
N GLU A 131 -5.27 -19.04 -5.78
CA GLU A 131 -6.47 -19.33 -5.01
C GLU A 131 -6.86 -18.18 -4.07
N GLN A 132 -5.88 -17.59 -3.36
CA GLN A 132 -6.13 -16.42 -2.51
C GLN A 132 -6.72 -15.25 -3.32
N LEU A 133 -6.19 -14.98 -4.51
CA LEU A 133 -6.67 -13.92 -5.40
C LEU A 133 -8.12 -14.18 -5.87
N ARG A 134 -8.43 -15.44 -6.25
CA ARG A 134 -9.82 -15.82 -6.61
C ARG A 134 -10.78 -15.64 -5.46
N LYS A 135 -10.39 -16.05 -4.26
CA LYS A 135 -11.21 -15.87 -3.03
C LYS A 135 -11.44 -14.39 -2.68
N MET A 136 -10.52 -13.51 -3.02
CA MET A 136 -10.69 -12.07 -2.86
C MET A 136 -11.56 -11.43 -3.95
N GLY A 137 -11.96 -12.19 -4.96
CA GLY A 137 -12.84 -11.72 -6.03
C GLY A 137 -12.18 -10.79 -7.05
N VAL A 138 -10.85 -10.82 -7.17
CA VAL A 138 -10.15 -10.01 -8.18
C VAL A 138 -10.33 -10.58 -9.59
N SER A 139 -10.33 -9.72 -10.59
CA SER A 139 -10.76 -10.05 -11.96
C SER A 139 -9.69 -9.78 -13.04
N PRO A 140 -8.45 -10.32 -12.91
CA PRO A 140 -7.44 -10.18 -13.95
C PRO A 140 -7.73 -11.13 -15.13
N ALA A 141 -7.11 -10.88 -16.27
CA ALA A 141 -7.19 -11.75 -17.45
C ALA A 141 -6.40 -13.05 -17.22
N TRP A 142 -7.00 -14.04 -16.55
CA TRP A 142 -6.32 -15.27 -16.12
C TRP A 142 -5.71 -16.08 -17.27
N GLU A 143 -6.30 -16.06 -18.46
CA GLU A 143 -5.73 -16.74 -19.64
C GLU A 143 -4.39 -16.15 -20.07
N ARG A 144 -4.06 -14.95 -19.59
CA ARG A 144 -2.78 -14.24 -19.84
C ARG A 144 -1.80 -14.30 -18.67
N GLU A 145 -2.02 -15.17 -17.70
CA GLU A 145 -1.11 -15.32 -16.58
C GLU A 145 0.31 -15.62 -17.05
N ARG A 146 1.29 -14.87 -16.54
CA ARG A 146 2.71 -15.00 -16.88
C ARG A 146 3.54 -15.27 -15.63
N PHE A 147 4.72 -15.82 -15.87
CA PHE A 147 5.74 -16.03 -14.85
C PHE A 147 7.06 -15.46 -15.37
N THR A 148 7.80 -14.71 -14.54
CA THR A 148 9.02 -14.00 -14.97
C THR A 148 10.10 -14.91 -15.57
N MET A 149 10.03 -16.23 -15.34
CA MET A 149 10.92 -17.25 -15.95
C MET A 149 10.19 -18.18 -16.93
N ASP A 150 9.01 -17.82 -17.47
CA ASP A 150 8.42 -18.58 -18.55
C ASP A 150 9.21 -18.41 -19.86
N GLU A 151 8.99 -19.28 -20.82
CA GLU A 151 9.78 -19.34 -22.07
C GLU A 151 9.81 -18.00 -22.82
N GLY A 152 8.67 -17.30 -22.93
CA GLY A 152 8.61 -16.03 -23.64
C GLY A 152 9.39 -14.93 -22.92
N LEU A 153 9.22 -14.84 -21.58
CA LEU A 153 9.92 -13.83 -20.78
C LEU A 153 11.41 -14.10 -20.66
N GLN A 154 11.84 -15.38 -20.65
CA GLN A 154 13.27 -15.72 -20.75
C GLN A 154 13.89 -15.19 -22.03
N LYS A 155 13.19 -15.27 -23.18
CA LYS A 155 13.66 -14.70 -24.44
C LYS A 155 13.79 -13.18 -24.35
N SER A 156 12.78 -12.49 -23.77
CA SER A 156 12.82 -11.04 -23.54
C SER A 156 14.03 -10.63 -22.68
N VAL A 157 14.30 -11.37 -21.60
CA VAL A 157 15.44 -11.09 -20.71
C VAL A 157 16.77 -11.23 -21.44
N LYS A 158 16.95 -12.28 -22.24
CA LYS A 158 18.17 -12.47 -23.03
C LYS A 158 18.34 -11.39 -24.08
N GLU A 159 17.27 -11.03 -24.79
CA GLU A 159 17.29 -9.96 -25.76
C GLU A 159 17.72 -8.64 -25.13
N ALA A 160 17.10 -8.25 -23.99
CA ALA A 160 17.44 -7.05 -23.27
C ALA A 160 18.89 -7.02 -22.82
N PHE A 161 19.39 -8.14 -22.27
CA PHE A 161 20.77 -8.24 -21.83
C PHE A 161 21.76 -8.11 -23.00
N VAL A 162 21.57 -8.90 -24.06
CA VAL A 162 22.46 -8.90 -25.24
C VAL A 162 22.47 -7.55 -25.93
N HIS A 163 21.32 -6.88 -26.00
CA HIS A 163 21.23 -5.54 -26.59
C HIS A 163 22.04 -4.51 -25.79
N LEU A 164 21.81 -4.42 -24.48
CA LEU A 164 22.57 -3.52 -23.59
C LEU A 164 24.08 -3.85 -23.56
N TYR A 165 24.43 -5.13 -23.63
CA TYR A 165 25.83 -5.55 -23.71
C TYR A 165 26.49 -5.06 -25.00
N ASN A 166 25.83 -5.21 -26.14
CA ASN A 166 26.36 -4.76 -27.44
C ASN A 166 26.45 -3.23 -27.55
N GLU A 167 25.60 -2.50 -26.85
CA GLU A 167 25.65 -1.05 -26.72
C GLU A 167 26.74 -0.56 -25.74
N GLY A 168 27.39 -1.46 -24.99
CA GLY A 168 28.35 -1.13 -23.94
C GLY A 168 27.72 -0.57 -22.66
N LEU A 169 26.41 -0.74 -22.50
CA LEU A 169 25.64 -0.32 -21.32
C LEU A 169 25.57 -1.40 -20.25
N ILE A 170 25.90 -2.65 -20.59
CA ILE A 170 26.24 -3.69 -19.63
C ILE A 170 27.73 -3.95 -19.68
N VAL A 171 28.38 -3.83 -18.53
CA VAL A 171 29.82 -3.99 -18.37
C VAL A 171 30.15 -4.92 -17.21
N ARG A 172 31.31 -5.58 -17.31
CA ARG A 172 31.86 -6.42 -16.24
C ARG A 172 33.14 -5.79 -15.69
N GLY A 173 33.28 -5.69 -14.38
CA GLY A 173 34.46 -5.09 -13.77
C GLY A 173 34.58 -5.40 -12.28
N ASN A 174 35.78 -5.10 -11.75
CA ASN A 174 36.04 -5.14 -10.32
C ASN A 174 35.59 -3.82 -9.71
N TYR A 175 34.52 -3.89 -8.91
CA TYR A 175 33.97 -2.74 -8.20
C TYR A 175 33.77 -3.08 -6.73
N MET A 176 33.74 -2.05 -5.90
CA MET A 176 33.24 -2.15 -4.54
C MET A 176 31.73 -2.41 -4.60
N VAL A 177 31.30 -3.53 -4.03
CA VAL A 177 29.88 -3.94 -3.97
C VAL A 177 29.48 -4.20 -2.53
N ASN A 178 28.18 -4.16 -2.27
CA ASN A 178 27.60 -4.65 -1.03
C ASN A 178 27.57 -6.19 -1.08
N TRP A 179 28.30 -6.83 -0.18
CA TRP A 179 28.46 -8.27 -0.16
C TRP A 179 27.81 -8.90 1.06
N CYS A 180 26.88 -9.79 0.87
CA CYS A 180 26.36 -10.68 1.90
C CYS A 180 27.10 -12.02 1.85
N THR A 181 27.67 -12.43 2.98
CA THR A 181 28.42 -13.71 3.06
C THR A 181 27.56 -14.95 2.80
N HIS A 182 26.21 -14.80 2.81
CA HIS A 182 25.26 -15.86 2.50
C HIS A 182 24.68 -15.73 1.08
N ASP A 183 24.21 -14.53 0.70
CA ASP A 183 23.43 -14.29 -0.52
C ASP A 183 24.30 -13.72 -1.69
N GLY A 184 25.59 -13.40 -1.45
CA GLY A 184 26.49 -12.83 -2.45
C GLY A 184 26.31 -11.32 -2.66
N ALA A 185 26.54 -10.85 -3.88
CA ALA A 185 26.45 -9.43 -4.24
C ALA A 185 25.01 -8.91 -4.16
N LEU A 186 24.86 -7.71 -3.58
CA LEU A 186 23.62 -6.98 -3.44
C LEU A 186 23.74 -5.60 -4.09
N SER A 187 22.62 -5.06 -4.56
CA SER A 187 22.53 -3.65 -4.94
C SER A 187 22.34 -2.77 -3.69
N ASP A 188 22.60 -1.44 -3.81
CA ASP A 188 22.51 -0.52 -2.67
C ASP A 188 21.13 -0.52 -1.99
N ILE A 189 20.06 -0.67 -2.78
CA ILE A 189 18.68 -0.69 -2.28
C ILE A 189 18.29 -2.00 -1.57
N GLU A 190 19.10 -3.07 -1.68
CA GLU A 190 18.89 -4.34 -0.99
C GLU A 190 19.55 -4.39 0.40
N VAL A 191 20.18 -3.28 0.83
CA VAL A 191 20.80 -3.13 2.14
C VAL A 191 19.91 -2.31 3.05
N GLU A 192 19.48 -2.90 4.15
CA GLU A 192 18.73 -2.22 5.21
C GLU A 192 19.70 -1.75 6.31
N HIS A 193 19.66 -0.46 6.63
CA HIS A 193 20.51 0.10 7.70
C HIS A 193 19.75 0.13 9.01
N GLU A 194 20.34 -0.46 10.04
CA GLU A 194 19.81 -0.49 11.40
C GLU A 194 20.81 0.19 12.36
N GLU A 195 20.30 0.96 13.32
CA GLU A 195 21.13 1.53 14.36
C GLU A 195 21.49 0.45 15.39
N GLU A 196 22.78 0.20 15.56
CA GLU A 196 23.29 -0.78 16.53
C GLU A 196 24.18 -0.13 17.58
N ASP A 197 24.14 -0.70 18.78
CA ASP A 197 25.07 -0.37 19.85
C ASP A 197 26.41 -1.07 19.57
N GLY A 198 27.37 -0.31 19.08
CA GLY A 198 28.72 -0.77 18.78
C GLY A 198 29.78 -0.12 19.65
N LYS A 199 31.00 -0.25 19.23
CA LYS A 199 32.17 0.36 19.93
C LYS A 199 33.07 1.07 18.92
N PHE A 200 33.72 2.12 19.42
CA PHE A 200 34.71 2.88 18.68
C PHE A 200 36.07 2.58 19.30
N TYR A 201 36.95 1.96 18.55
CA TYR A 201 38.25 1.50 19.01
C TYR A 201 39.31 2.50 18.58
N HIS A 202 40.01 3.11 19.53
CA HIS A 202 41.09 4.05 19.31
C HIS A 202 42.41 3.32 19.34
N MET A 203 43.15 3.35 18.23
CA MET A 203 44.39 2.58 18.00
C MET A 203 45.56 3.49 17.70
N LEU A 204 46.74 3.14 18.19
CA LEU A 204 48.01 3.83 17.92
C LEU A 204 48.72 3.18 16.73
N TYR A 205 49.05 3.98 15.74
CA TYR A 205 49.95 3.61 14.65
C TYR A 205 51.28 4.35 14.84
N HIS A 206 52.32 3.60 15.14
CA HIS A 206 53.65 4.18 15.41
C HIS A 206 54.35 4.61 14.12
N PHE A 207 55.04 5.76 14.14
CA PHE A 207 55.86 6.19 13.01
C PHE A 207 57.03 5.21 12.77
N ALA A 208 57.31 4.93 11.50
CA ALA A 208 58.39 4.01 11.14
C ALA A 208 59.78 4.55 11.51
N ASP A 209 59.94 5.86 11.75
CA ASP A 209 61.16 6.51 12.21
C ASP A 209 61.31 6.55 13.76
N GLY A 210 60.33 6.01 14.47
CA GLY A 210 60.30 5.98 15.93
C GLY A 210 60.01 7.33 16.60
N SER A 211 59.61 8.37 15.84
CA SER A 211 59.41 9.72 16.37
C SER A 211 58.10 9.95 17.10
N GLY A 212 57.24 8.96 17.20
CA GLY A 212 55.91 9.02 17.83
C GLY A 212 54.86 8.11 17.23
N SER A 213 53.60 8.52 17.30
CA SER A 213 52.49 7.77 16.81
C SER A 213 51.34 8.69 16.40
N VAL A 214 50.39 8.20 15.57
CA VAL A 214 49.10 8.81 15.33
C VAL A 214 48.02 7.93 15.88
N GLU A 215 46.94 8.53 16.35
CA GLU A 215 45.74 7.85 16.84
C GLU A 215 44.68 7.78 15.74
N VAL A 216 44.25 6.58 15.38
CA VAL A 216 43.14 6.32 14.48
C VAL A 216 42.00 5.67 15.25
N ALA A 217 40.77 5.85 14.78
CA ALA A 217 39.62 5.24 15.43
C ALA A 217 38.75 4.49 14.39
N THR A 218 38.22 3.33 14.78
CA THR A 218 37.42 2.47 13.91
C THR A 218 36.32 1.74 14.66
N THR A 219 35.17 1.53 14.00
CA THR A 219 34.12 0.62 14.48
C THR A 219 34.36 -0.81 14.04
N ARG A 220 35.33 -1.05 13.10
CA ARG A 220 35.56 -2.32 12.42
C ARG A 220 37.03 -2.75 12.56
N PRO A 221 37.48 -3.17 13.77
CA PRO A 221 38.88 -3.51 14.01
C PRO A 221 39.35 -4.70 13.16
N GLU A 222 38.45 -5.60 12.70
CA GLU A 222 38.81 -6.73 11.86
C GLU A 222 39.32 -6.33 10.46
N THR A 223 39.03 -5.12 9.99
CA THR A 223 39.46 -4.67 8.65
C THR A 223 40.78 -3.95 8.60
N TYR A 224 41.37 -3.58 9.75
CA TYR A 224 42.60 -2.75 9.78
C TYR A 224 43.81 -3.44 9.12
N PHE A 225 43.78 -4.77 9.05
CA PHE A 225 44.79 -5.53 8.32
C PHE A 225 44.90 -5.15 6.83
N GLY A 226 43.85 -4.56 6.28
CA GLY A 226 43.77 -4.08 4.90
C GLY A 226 44.08 -2.61 4.72
N ASP A 227 44.53 -1.91 5.78
CA ASP A 227 44.89 -0.51 5.67
C ASP A 227 46.11 -0.31 4.79
N THR A 228 46.04 0.64 3.85
CA THR A 228 47.13 0.96 2.90
C THR A 228 47.58 2.40 2.98
N ALA A 229 46.86 3.24 3.73
CA ALA A 229 47.26 4.59 4.10
C ALA A 229 46.59 5.04 5.40
N VAL A 230 47.06 6.14 5.93
CA VAL A 230 46.39 6.99 6.93
C VAL A 230 46.18 8.33 6.25
N MET A 231 45.02 8.96 6.40
CA MET A 231 44.76 10.28 5.80
C MET A 231 44.46 11.34 6.86
N VAL A 232 44.89 12.58 6.56
CA VAL A 232 44.65 13.80 7.32
C VAL A 232 44.17 14.89 6.38
N HIS A 233 43.48 15.89 6.91
CA HIS A 233 43.10 17.04 6.07
C HIS A 233 44.33 17.89 5.72
N PRO A 234 44.51 18.36 4.46
CA PRO A 234 45.67 19.14 4.06
C PRO A 234 45.82 20.46 4.82
N ASP A 235 44.74 21.05 5.30
CA ASP A 235 44.72 22.32 6.02
C ASP A 235 44.76 22.14 7.55
N ASP A 236 44.81 20.90 8.05
CA ASP A 236 44.88 20.66 9.50
C ASP A 236 46.30 20.91 10.04
N GLU A 237 46.46 22.05 10.71
CA GLU A 237 47.74 22.46 11.28
C GLU A 237 48.34 21.45 12.28
N ARG A 238 47.54 20.60 12.89
CA ARG A 238 47.99 19.56 13.85
C ARG A 238 48.86 18.50 13.18
N TYR A 239 48.63 18.26 11.89
CA TYR A 239 49.16 17.09 11.17
C TYR A 239 49.96 17.44 9.90
N LYS A 240 50.15 18.71 9.55
CA LYS A 240 50.93 19.12 8.37
C LYS A 240 52.33 18.53 8.31
N ASP A 241 53.02 18.46 9.46
CA ASP A 241 54.40 17.98 9.55
C ASP A 241 54.57 16.47 9.42
N ILE A 242 53.46 15.73 9.48
CA ILE A 242 53.48 14.24 9.36
C ILE A 242 53.04 13.74 8.00
N ILE A 243 52.53 14.60 7.11
CA ILE A 243 52.16 14.22 5.75
C ILE A 243 53.39 13.67 5.03
N GLY A 244 53.23 12.48 4.41
CA GLY A 244 54.32 11.81 3.71
C GLY A 244 55.20 10.89 4.59
N LYS A 245 55.04 10.94 5.93
CA LYS A 245 55.68 9.96 6.83
C LYS A 245 55.05 8.58 6.68
N GLU A 246 55.76 7.56 7.15
CA GLU A 246 55.27 6.18 7.19
C GLU A 246 54.91 5.80 8.62
N VAL A 247 53.84 5.05 8.80
CA VAL A 247 53.46 4.37 10.05
C VAL A 247 53.51 2.87 9.86
N ILE A 248 53.71 2.14 10.94
CA ILE A 248 53.74 0.67 10.99
C ILE A 248 52.38 0.19 11.51
N LEU A 249 51.75 -0.73 10.79
CA LEU A 249 50.48 -1.36 11.22
C LEU A 249 50.73 -2.21 12.47
N PRO A 250 49.87 -2.06 13.52
CA PRO A 250 49.94 -2.89 14.71
C PRO A 250 49.95 -4.40 14.38
N LEU A 251 50.73 -5.18 15.11
CA LEU A 251 50.91 -6.63 14.93
C LEU A 251 51.45 -7.09 13.57
N LEU A 252 51.74 -6.16 12.66
CA LEU A 252 52.27 -6.39 11.33
C LEU A 252 53.51 -5.51 11.10
N ASP A 253 54.50 -5.99 10.35
CA ASP A 253 55.67 -5.17 9.98
C ASP A 253 55.40 -4.32 8.71
N ARG A 254 54.13 -4.18 8.27
CA ARG A 254 53.78 -3.46 7.06
C ARG A 254 53.75 -1.96 7.31
N LYS A 255 54.51 -1.19 6.49
CA LYS A 255 54.55 0.26 6.49
C LYS A 255 53.51 0.82 5.52
N ILE A 256 52.77 1.83 5.95
CA ILE A 256 51.81 2.59 5.14
C ILE A 256 52.09 4.08 5.25
N LYS A 257 51.73 4.87 4.25
CA LYS A 257 51.97 6.30 4.18
C LYS A 257 50.86 7.13 4.80
N ILE A 258 51.23 8.27 5.37
CA ILE A 258 50.25 9.33 5.71
C ILE A 258 50.04 10.20 4.49
N ILE A 259 48.82 10.28 3.99
CA ILE A 259 48.39 11.08 2.82
C ILE A 259 47.53 12.26 3.25
N ALA A 260 47.42 13.25 2.40
CA ALA A 260 46.48 14.38 2.60
C ALA A 260 45.27 14.22 1.67
N ASP A 261 44.07 14.33 2.22
CA ASP A 261 42.83 14.26 1.46
C ASP A 261 41.75 15.14 2.09
N ASP A 262 41.05 15.95 1.26
CA ASP A 262 39.98 16.86 1.67
C ASP A 262 38.74 16.14 2.22
N TYR A 263 38.66 14.83 2.06
CA TYR A 263 37.59 14.01 2.61
C TYR A 263 37.57 13.98 4.14
N VAL A 264 38.72 14.22 4.78
CA VAL A 264 38.83 14.16 6.26
C VAL A 264 38.11 15.35 6.89
N ASP A 265 37.19 15.07 7.81
CA ASP A 265 36.59 16.10 8.67
C ASP A 265 37.54 16.38 9.85
N MET A 266 38.11 17.60 9.91
CA MET A 266 39.05 18.03 10.93
C MET A 266 38.47 18.05 12.36
N ASP A 267 37.15 18.20 12.48
CA ASP A 267 36.42 18.33 13.74
C ASP A 267 35.85 17.01 14.25
N PHE A 268 35.91 15.95 13.43
CA PHE A 268 35.40 14.64 13.78
C PHE A 268 36.51 13.72 14.33
N GLY A 269 36.30 13.15 15.53
CA GLY A 269 37.21 12.20 16.14
C GLY A 269 38.61 12.78 16.38
N THR A 270 39.64 12.09 15.90
CA THR A 270 41.04 12.54 16.00
C THR A 270 41.46 13.47 14.89
N GLY A 271 40.69 13.60 13.80
CA GLY A 271 41.10 14.24 12.55
C GLY A 271 42.11 13.40 11.76
N VAL A 272 42.34 12.14 12.15
CA VAL A 272 43.21 11.17 11.49
C VAL A 272 42.37 9.93 11.17
N VAL A 273 42.30 9.55 9.90
CA VAL A 273 41.48 8.45 9.44
C VAL A 273 42.32 7.38 8.77
N LYS A 274 42.12 6.11 9.17
CA LYS A 274 42.72 4.97 8.46
C LYS A 274 42.05 4.76 7.11
N VAL A 275 42.77 4.31 6.13
CA VAL A 275 42.25 4.07 4.77
C VAL A 275 42.34 2.58 4.43
N THR A 276 41.18 1.95 4.29
CA THR A 276 41.03 0.53 3.95
C THR A 276 40.30 0.40 2.61
N PRO A 277 40.96 0.59 1.45
CA PRO A 277 40.29 0.73 0.16
C PRO A 277 39.49 -0.48 -0.29
N ALA A 278 39.77 -1.66 0.24
CA ALA A 278 39.06 -2.89 -0.12
C ALA A 278 37.80 -3.16 0.75
N HIS A 279 37.58 -2.41 1.84
CA HIS A 279 36.52 -2.69 2.83
C HIS A 279 35.70 -1.49 3.28
N ASP A 280 35.85 -0.35 2.62
CA ASP A 280 35.02 0.83 2.84
C ASP A 280 34.78 1.58 1.53
N GLN A 281 33.53 2.02 1.31
CA GLN A 281 33.11 2.65 0.06
C GLN A 281 33.83 4.00 -0.17
N ASN A 282 34.04 4.80 0.88
CA ASN A 282 34.69 6.08 0.77
C ASN A 282 36.20 5.91 0.61
N ASP A 283 36.79 4.99 1.37
CA ASP A 283 38.20 4.63 1.26
C ASP A 283 38.56 4.07 -0.12
N TYR A 284 37.59 3.37 -0.78
CA TYR A 284 37.76 2.88 -2.14
C TYR A 284 38.00 4.05 -3.12
N GLU A 285 37.24 5.14 -3.01
CA GLU A 285 37.43 6.30 -3.86
C GLU A 285 38.72 7.08 -3.52
N VAL A 286 39.06 7.17 -2.23
CA VAL A 286 40.38 7.70 -1.80
C VAL A 286 41.51 6.87 -2.38
N GLY A 287 41.38 5.51 -2.29
CA GLY A 287 42.35 4.57 -2.83
C GLY A 287 42.62 4.76 -4.33
N LYS A 288 41.58 5.01 -5.11
CA LYS A 288 41.72 5.34 -6.55
C LYS A 288 42.41 6.67 -6.80
N ARG A 289 42.05 7.73 -6.04
CA ARG A 289 42.65 9.05 -6.22
C ARG A 289 44.14 9.06 -5.91
N HIS A 290 44.56 8.25 -4.92
CA HIS A 290 45.95 8.20 -4.42
C HIS A 290 46.75 6.99 -4.92
N ASP A 291 46.19 6.20 -5.85
CA ASP A 291 46.81 4.99 -6.41
C ASP A 291 47.30 4.02 -5.31
N LEU A 292 46.43 3.78 -4.30
CA LEU A 292 46.73 2.89 -3.18
C LEU A 292 46.49 1.43 -3.55
N GLU A 293 47.16 0.52 -2.83
CA GLU A 293 46.92 -0.92 -2.95
C GLU A 293 45.54 -1.30 -2.32
N PHE A 294 44.84 -2.24 -2.94
CA PHE A 294 43.55 -2.76 -2.47
C PHE A 294 43.74 -4.14 -1.86
N ILE A 295 43.82 -4.23 -0.54
CA ILE A 295 44.08 -5.46 0.20
C ILE A 295 42.76 -5.98 0.79
N THR A 296 42.25 -7.07 0.22
CA THR A 296 41.10 -7.78 0.77
C THR A 296 41.54 -8.71 1.89
N VAL A 297 40.93 -8.59 3.09
CA VAL A 297 41.36 -9.30 4.30
C VAL A 297 40.52 -10.53 4.67
N PHE A 298 39.39 -10.75 3.98
CA PHE A 298 38.56 -11.95 4.13
C PHE A 298 38.04 -12.42 2.77
N ASP A 299 37.63 -13.69 2.70
CA ASP A 299 37.06 -14.31 1.51
C ASP A 299 35.55 -14.01 1.37
N GLU A 300 34.91 -14.57 0.34
CA GLU A 300 33.46 -14.40 0.05
C GLU A 300 32.55 -14.92 1.18
N LYS A 301 33.04 -15.79 2.04
CA LYS A 301 32.33 -16.31 3.22
C LYS A 301 32.57 -15.48 4.49
N GLY A 302 33.40 -14.44 4.39
CA GLY A 302 33.80 -13.60 5.53
C GLY A 302 34.86 -14.22 6.43
N ILE A 303 35.61 -15.18 5.92
CA ILE A 303 36.71 -15.84 6.66
C ILE A 303 38.00 -15.07 6.41
N LEU A 304 38.66 -14.65 7.48
CA LEU A 304 39.94 -13.93 7.41
C LEU A 304 41.03 -14.74 6.70
N ASN A 305 41.74 -14.09 5.79
CA ASN A 305 42.80 -14.70 4.96
C ASN A 305 44.21 -14.44 5.56
N GLU A 306 45.24 -14.74 4.77
CA GLU A 306 46.64 -14.62 5.17
C GLU A 306 47.07 -13.23 5.64
N TYR A 307 46.40 -12.13 5.19
CA TYR A 307 46.73 -10.79 5.61
C TYR A 307 46.36 -10.52 7.09
N ALA A 308 45.48 -11.33 7.67
CA ALA A 308 45.13 -11.23 9.10
C ALA A 308 46.13 -11.95 10.06
N GLY A 309 47.20 -12.52 9.53
CA GLY A 309 48.25 -13.16 10.33
C GLY A 309 47.74 -14.28 11.22
N GLU A 310 47.92 -14.17 12.53
CA GLU A 310 47.49 -15.20 13.51
C GLU A 310 45.99 -15.43 13.58
N PHE A 311 45.16 -14.51 13.04
CA PHE A 311 43.72 -14.60 13.01
C PHE A 311 43.14 -15.21 11.71
N GLN A 312 44.01 -15.66 10.80
CA GLN A 312 43.64 -16.39 9.58
C GLN A 312 42.72 -17.57 9.88
N GLY A 313 41.64 -17.71 9.11
CA GLY A 313 40.66 -18.80 9.23
C GLY A 313 39.52 -18.52 10.22
N MET A 314 39.55 -17.40 10.93
CA MET A 314 38.43 -16.98 11.79
C MET A 314 37.34 -16.25 10.98
N GLU A 315 36.07 -16.38 11.40
CA GLU A 315 35.00 -15.56 10.87
C GLU A 315 35.19 -14.10 11.33
N ARG A 316 34.99 -13.16 10.43
CA ARG A 316 35.33 -11.74 10.62
C ARG A 316 34.74 -11.08 11.87
N LEU A 317 33.46 -11.34 12.17
CA LEU A 317 32.79 -10.76 13.35
C LEU A 317 33.21 -11.44 14.65
N GLU A 318 33.44 -12.77 14.61
CA GLU A 318 33.95 -13.52 15.74
C GLU A 318 35.41 -13.15 16.05
N ALA A 319 36.18 -12.75 15.03
CA ALA A 319 37.57 -12.34 15.19
C ALA A 319 37.75 -10.98 15.88
N ARG A 320 36.75 -10.11 15.93
CA ARG A 320 36.82 -8.75 16.54
C ARG A 320 37.32 -8.80 17.97
N GLU A 321 36.75 -9.63 18.81
CA GLU A 321 37.11 -9.69 20.23
C GLU A 321 38.55 -10.21 20.46
N PRO A 322 38.98 -11.32 19.84
CA PRO A 322 40.38 -11.75 19.91
C PRO A 322 41.37 -10.70 19.38
N ILE A 323 41.06 -10.04 18.25
CA ILE A 323 41.93 -8.99 17.68
C ILE A 323 42.07 -7.82 18.66
N VAL A 324 40.98 -7.29 19.19
CA VAL A 324 40.99 -6.18 20.15
C VAL A 324 41.76 -6.56 21.41
N LYS A 325 41.57 -7.77 21.94
CA LYS A 325 42.29 -8.26 23.11
C LYS A 325 43.80 -8.30 22.86
N ARG A 326 44.21 -8.81 21.69
CA ARG A 326 45.63 -8.88 21.33
C ARG A 326 46.25 -7.50 21.18
N LEU A 327 45.53 -6.56 20.54
CA LEU A 327 45.95 -5.16 20.43
C LEU A 327 46.04 -4.45 21.80
N GLN A 328 45.20 -4.79 22.77
CA GLN A 328 45.26 -4.27 24.12
C GLN A 328 46.48 -4.81 24.88
N GLU A 329 46.76 -6.11 24.79
CA GLU A 329 47.89 -6.77 25.39
C GLU A 329 49.22 -6.19 24.94
N GLU A 330 49.32 -5.78 23.65
CA GLU A 330 50.51 -5.12 23.08
C GLU A 330 50.52 -3.59 23.23
N GLY A 331 49.47 -3.01 23.84
CA GLY A 331 49.42 -1.57 24.15
C GLY A 331 49.06 -0.66 22.97
N PHE A 332 48.49 -1.22 21.89
CA PHE A 332 48.02 -0.45 20.72
C PHE A 332 46.64 0.19 20.88
N ILE A 333 45.80 -0.28 21.82
CA ILE A 333 44.48 0.32 22.11
C ILE A 333 44.63 1.40 23.19
N VAL A 334 44.26 2.64 22.86
CA VAL A 334 44.24 3.78 23.76
C VAL A 334 42.97 3.83 24.58
N LYS A 335 41.83 3.63 23.89
CA LYS A 335 40.51 3.83 24.45
C LYS A 335 39.49 2.99 23.69
N ILE A 336 38.41 2.59 24.35
CA ILE A 336 37.22 1.99 23.71
C ILE A 336 36.02 2.77 24.21
N GLU A 337 35.23 3.30 23.30
CA GLU A 337 34.01 4.06 23.57
C GLU A 337 32.78 3.33 23.04
N ASP A 338 31.68 3.45 23.79
CA ASP A 338 30.38 3.02 23.24
C ASP A 338 29.94 3.98 22.12
N HIS A 339 29.57 3.44 21.00
CA HIS A 339 29.25 4.22 19.82
C HIS A 339 28.08 3.61 19.07
N LYS A 340 27.02 4.40 18.86
CA LYS A 340 25.90 4.00 18.03
C LYS A 340 26.19 4.34 16.57
N HIS A 341 26.03 3.38 15.68
CA HIS A 341 26.27 3.57 14.28
C HIS A 341 25.30 2.76 13.42
N GLN A 342 25.16 3.16 12.16
CA GLN A 342 24.32 2.45 11.20
C GLN A 342 25.07 1.25 10.63
N VAL A 343 24.48 0.06 10.75
CA VAL A 343 25.02 -1.19 10.20
C VAL A 343 24.12 -1.65 9.06
N GLY A 344 24.72 -1.95 7.90
CA GLY A 344 23.99 -2.48 6.75
C GLY A 344 23.72 -3.97 6.92
N HIS A 345 22.48 -4.38 6.70
CA HIS A 345 22.03 -5.77 6.75
C HIS A 345 21.41 -6.19 5.42
N CYS A 346 21.62 -7.43 5.03
CA CYS A 346 20.91 -8.01 3.90
C CYS A 346 19.40 -8.00 4.16
N TYR A 347 18.64 -7.42 3.26
CA TYR A 347 17.18 -7.29 3.40
C TYR A 347 16.45 -8.66 3.52
N ARG A 348 17.08 -9.77 3.14
CA ARG A 348 16.52 -11.14 3.14
C ARG A 348 17.01 -12.01 4.29
N CYS A 349 18.32 -12.25 4.40
CA CYS A 349 18.86 -13.13 5.43
C CYS A 349 19.24 -12.42 6.72
N LYS A 350 19.27 -11.06 6.72
CA LYS A 350 19.64 -10.21 7.85
C LYS A 350 21.10 -10.32 8.30
N ASN A 351 21.97 -10.97 7.54
CA ASN A 351 23.40 -10.94 7.79
C ASN A 351 23.96 -9.53 7.57
N VAL A 352 25.01 -9.19 8.33
CA VAL A 352 25.76 -7.95 8.14
C VAL A 352 26.39 -7.94 6.75
N VAL A 353 26.15 -6.86 6.00
CA VAL A 353 26.67 -6.64 4.65
C VAL A 353 28.03 -5.99 4.73
N GLU A 354 28.95 -6.47 3.89
CA GLU A 354 30.32 -5.99 3.81
C GLU A 354 30.57 -5.22 2.50
N PRO A 355 31.21 -4.05 2.54
CA PRO A 355 31.86 -3.52 1.34
C PRO A 355 32.97 -4.47 0.90
N TYR A 356 32.89 -4.94 -0.34
CA TYR A 356 33.79 -5.99 -0.85
C TYR A 356 34.09 -5.78 -2.34
N ILE A 357 35.34 -5.95 -2.75
CA ILE A 357 35.74 -5.83 -4.15
C ILE A 357 35.49 -7.16 -4.86
N SER A 358 34.58 -7.14 -5.82
CA SER A 358 34.23 -8.32 -6.60
C SER A 358 34.05 -7.98 -8.09
N LYS A 359 34.30 -8.98 -8.94
CA LYS A 359 34.11 -8.85 -10.37
C LYS A 359 32.67 -9.18 -10.73
N GLN A 360 31.86 -8.15 -10.94
CA GLN A 360 30.41 -8.24 -11.14
C GLN A 360 29.97 -7.60 -12.46
N TRP A 361 28.71 -7.87 -12.84
CA TRP A 361 28.05 -7.26 -14.00
C TRP A 361 27.22 -6.06 -13.57
N PHE A 362 27.29 -4.98 -14.34
CA PHE A 362 26.60 -3.72 -14.07
C PHE A 362 25.85 -3.18 -15.28
N VAL A 363 24.63 -2.68 -15.05
CA VAL A 363 23.96 -1.77 -15.98
C VAL A 363 24.42 -0.34 -15.67
N ARG A 364 24.89 0.35 -16.69
CA ARG A 364 25.34 1.73 -16.60
C ARG A 364 24.16 2.66 -16.31
N LYS A 365 24.40 3.66 -15.46
CA LYS A 365 23.38 4.65 -15.08
C LYS A 365 22.85 5.48 -16.26
N GLU A 366 23.60 5.61 -17.34
CA GLU A 366 23.25 6.33 -18.56
C GLU A 366 21.94 5.81 -19.19
N VAL A 367 21.55 4.55 -18.94
CA VAL A 367 20.26 3.98 -19.36
C VAL A 367 19.07 4.78 -18.80
N ALA A 368 19.26 5.48 -17.68
CA ALA A 368 18.19 6.23 -17.00
C ALA A 368 17.96 7.66 -17.52
N GLU A 369 18.92 8.26 -18.24
CA GLU A 369 18.92 9.69 -18.55
C GLU A 369 17.65 10.18 -19.24
N LYS A 370 17.24 9.50 -20.31
CA LYS A 370 16.03 9.87 -21.06
C LYS A 370 14.73 9.65 -20.28
N SER A 371 14.69 8.62 -19.44
CA SER A 371 13.51 8.36 -18.60
C SER A 371 13.33 9.44 -17.53
N ILE A 372 14.41 9.98 -16.99
CA ILE A 372 14.40 11.11 -16.05
C ILE A 372 13.87 12.36 -16.76
N GLU A 373 14.41 12.68 -17.95
CA GLU A 373 13.98 13.83 -18.74
C GLU A 373 12.47 13.77 -19.03
N LYS A 374 11.99 12.66 -19.60
CA LYS A 374 10.58 12.47 -19.96
C LYS A 374 9.64 12.53 -18.77
N THR A 375 10.04 11.93 -17.64
CA THR A 375 9.27 12.00 -16.41
C THR A 375 9.14 13.45 -15.92
N ASN A 376 10.21 14.21 -15.94
CA ASN A 376 10.19 15.63 -15.56
C ASN A 376 9.42 16.53 -16.55
N ASN A 377 9.30 16.13 -17.80
CA ASN A 377 8.46 16.78 -18.80
C ASN A 377 6.96 16.45 -18.65
N GLY A 378 6.61 15.57 -17.70
CA GLY A 378 5.21 15.24 -17.38
C GLY A 378 4.60 14.16 -18.28
N GLU A 379 5.41 13.37 -19.00
CA GLU A 379 4.92 12.24 -19.81
C GLU A 379 4.35 11.10 -18.94
N ALA A 380 4.72 11.03 -17.65
CA ALA A 380 4.11 10.19 -16.64
C ALA A 380 3.72 11.01 -15.41
N GLN A 381 2.55 10.74 -14.81
CA GLN A 381 2.03 11.46 -13.66
C GLN A 381 2.00 10.58 -12.42
N PHE A 382 2.51 11.11 -11.30
CA PHE A 382 2.49 10.43 -10.00
C PHE A 382 1.24 10.82 -9.19
N PHE A 383 0.67 9.83 -8.52
CA PHE A 383 -0.44 9.99 -7.57
C PHE A 383 -0.09 9.34 -6.22
N PRO A 384 -0.02 10.10 -5.10
CA PRO A 384 -0.05 11.58 -5.03
C PRO A 384 1.15 12.24 -5.74
N PRO A 385 1.01 13.51 -6.21
CA PRO A 385 2.04 14.17 -7.04
C PRO A 385 3.40 14.35 -6.38
N HIS A 386 3.47 14.42 -5.05
CA HIS A 386 4.73 14.64 -4.32
C HIS A 386 5.77 13.52 -4.50
N TRP A 387 5.36 12.32 -4.93
CA TRP A 387 6.29 11.21 -5.16
C TRP A 387 7.31 11.46 -6.26
N ILE A 388 7.04 12.41 -7.17
CA ILE A 388 8.03 12.82 -8.17
C ILE A 388 9.31 13.37 -7.52
N ASN A 389 9.19 14.03 -6.36
CA ASN A 389 10.36 14.56 -5.64
C ASN A 389 11.26 13.44 -5.11
N SER A 390 10.66 12.40 -4.53
CA SER A 390 11.40 11.22 -4.06
C SER A 390 12.04 10.47 -5.24
N TYR A 391 11.29 10.31 -6.35
CA TYR A 391 11.82 9.73 -7.59
C TYR A 391 13.04 10.50 -8.08
N ASN A 392 12.94 11.83 -8.23
CA ASN A 392 14.03 12.67 -8.72
C ASN A 392 15.24 12.70 -7.79
N SER A 393 15.03 12.73 -6.46
CA SER A 393 16.13 12.69 -5.50
C SER A 393 16.94 11.40 -5.65
N TRP A 394 16.28 10.26 -5.76
CA TRP A 394 16.97 8.97 -5.93
C TRP A 394 17.63 8.85 -7.30
N MET A 395 16.94 9.26 -8.38
CA MET A 395 17.48 9.20 -9.74
C MET A 395 18.67 10.15 -9.93
N GLY A 396 18.73 11.26 -9.19
CA GLY A 396 19.86 12.19 -9.20
C GLY A 396 21.15 11.61 -8.60
N GLU A 397 21.02 10.65 -7.68
CA GLU A 397 22.13 9.95 -7.02
C GLU A 397 22.36 8.54 -7.57
N LEU A 398 21.73 8.20 -8.71
CA LEU A 398 21.80 6.87 -9.29
C LEU A 398 23.25 6.46 -9.60
N ARG A 399 23.61 5.26 -9.16
CA ARG A 399 24.87 4.57 -9.46
C ARG A 399 24.65 3.47 -10.49
N ASP A 400 25.75 2.92 -11.03
CA ASP A 400 25.70 1.73 -11.87
C ASP A 400 25.04 0.57 -11.08
N TRP A 401 24.10 -0.09 -11.71
CA TRP A 401 23.30 -1.14 -11.06
C TRP A 401 23.97 -2.50 -11.16
N CYS A 402 24.42 -3.07 -10.05
CA CYS A 402 24.93 -4.43 -10.00
C CYS A 402 23.80 -5.43 -10.26
N ILE A 403 23.91 -6.18 -11.37
CA ILE A 403 22.89 -7.12 -11.83
C ILE A 403 23.25 -8.60 -11.70
N SER A 404 24.45 -8.96 -11.31
CA SER A 404 24.84 -10.35 -11.10
C SER A 404 24.59 -10.82 -9.67
N ARG A 405 24.13 -12.07 -9.52
CA ARG A 405 23.86 -12.73 -8.23
C ARG A 405 24.45 -14.13 -8.25
N GLN A 406 25.11 -14.52 -7.15
CA GLN A 406 25.74 -15.82 -6.96
C GLN A 406 24.70 -16.86 -6.49
N LEU A 407 23.62 -17.01 -7.27
CA LEU A 407 22.50 -17.91 -7.01
C LEU A 407 22.41 -19.00 -8.08
N TRP A 408 21.64 -20.03 -7.79
CA TRP A 408 21.29 -21.05 -8.79
C TRP A 408 19.91 -20.82 -9.41
N TRP A 409 18.99 -20.23 -8.62
CA TRP A 409 17.63 -19.94 -9.06
C TRP A 409 17.51 -18.53 -9.65
N GLY A 410 17.24 -18.45 -10.95
CA GLY A 410 17.08 -17.19 -11.68
C GLY A 410 17.45 -17.33 -13.15
N HIS A 411 17.47 -16.20 -13.86
CA HIS A 411 17.91 -16.10 -15.24
C HIS A 411 19.44 -16.15 -15.29
N GLN A 412 20.03 -17.24 -15.76
CA GLN A 412 21.47 -17.33 -15.91
C GLN A 412 21.98 -16.30 -16.92
N ILE A 413 23.07 -15.62 -16.57
CA ILE A 413 23.68 -14.57 -17.41
C ILE A 413 24.05 -15.15 -18.76
N PRO A 414 23.59 -14.59 -19.91
CA PRO A 414 23.76 -15.17 -21.23
C PRO A 414 25.13 -14.79 -21.87
N VAL A 415 26.19 -14.91 -21.07
CA VAL A 415 27.57 -14.64 -21.50
C VAL A 415 28.38 -15.91 -21.47
N PHE A 416 29.22 -16.11 -22.48
CA PHE A 416 30.04 -17.29 -22.68
C PHE A 416 31.51 -16.89 -22.77
N TYR A 417 32.37 -17.79 -22.25
CA TYR A 417 33.83 -17.63 -22.23
C TYR A 417 34.48 -18.79 -22.99
N CYS A 418 35.22 -18.48 -24.02
CA CYS A 418 35.94 -19.50 -24.78
C CYS A 418 37.17 -20.01 -24.01
N ASP A 419 37.24 -21.28 -23.75
CA ASP A 419 38.34 -21.91 -22.98
C ASP A 419 39.67 -21.86 -23.75
N GLU A 420 39.63 -21.78 -25.11
CA GLU A 420 40.84 -21.78 -25.95
C GLU A 420 41.38 -20.39 -26.26
N CYS A 421 40.51 -19.40 -26.58
CA CYS A 421 41.01 -18.11 -27.02
C CYS A 421 40.67 -16.97 -26.05
N GLY A 422 40.00 -17.26 -24.91
CA GLY A 422 39.62 -16.28 -23.90
C GLY A 422 38.59 -15.23 -24.37
N HIS A 423 37.95 -15.46 -25.52
CA HIS A 423 36.94 -14.54 -26.04
C HIS A 423 35.67 -14.60 -25.20
N GLU A 424 35.17 -13.44 -24.78
CA GLU A 424 33.91 -13.27 -24.07
C GLU A 424 32.85 -12.74 -25.06
N TRP A 425 31.65 -13.32 -25.05
CA TRP A 425 30.52 -12.82 -25.87
C TRP A 425 29.17 -13.10 -25.21
N ALA A 426 28.20 -12.24 -25.45
CA ALA A 426 26.81 -12.46 -25.08
C ALA A 426 26.04 -13.14 -26.24
N SER A 427 25.08 -14.01 -25.92
CA SER A 427 24.26 -14.70 -26.92
C SER A 427 22.83 -14.89 -26.44
N GLN A 428 21.88 -14.76 -27.37
CA GLN A 428 20.47 -15.09 -27.15
C GLN A 428 20.24 -16.62 -27.17
N GLU A 429 21.15 -17.38 -27.79
CA GLU A 429 21.04 -18.82 -27.85
C GLU A 429 21.37 -19.47 -26.51
N ASP A 430 20.53 -20.41 -26.06
CA ASP A 430 20.78 -21.17 -24.85
C ASP A 430 22.09 -22.01 -24.92
N LYS A 431 22.40 -22.49 -26.10
CA LYS A 431 23.58 -23.28 -26.38
C LYS A 431 24.20 -22.83 -27.71
N PRO A 432 25.11 -21.84 -27.69
CA PRO A 432 25.84 -21.44 -28.89
C PRO A 432 26.56 -22.63 -29.51
N LYS A 433 26.66 -22.65 -30.83
CA LYS A 433 27.29 -23.79 -31.56
C LYS A 433 28.79 -23.79 -31.43
N ALA A 434 29.43 -22.64 -31.39
CA ALA A 434 30.87 -22.46 -31.30
C ALA A 434 31.22 -21.01 -30.95
N CYS A 435 32.45 -20.80 -30.45
CA CYS A 435 33.00 -19.45 -30.24
C CYS A 435 33.00 -18.64 -31.56
N PRO A 436 32.44 -17.42 -31.58
CA PRO A 436 32.37 -16.61 -32.81
C PRO A 436 33.75 -16.14 -33.31
N LYS A 437 34.81 -16.17 -32.45
CA LYS A 437 36.15 -15.74 -32.79
C LYS A 437 37.05 -16.84 -33.31
N CYS A 438 37.04 -18.05 -32.70
CA CYS A 438 37.97 -19.14 -33.05
C CYS A 438 37.26 -20.44 -33.44
N ALA A 439 35.93 -20.46 -33.49
CA ALA A 439 35.10 -21.63 -33.78
C ALA A 439 35.28 -22.83 -32.84
N SER A 440 35.96 -22.68 -31.69
CA SER A 440 36.04 -23.72 -30.66
C SER A 440 34.66 -24.02 -30.07
N LYS A 441 34.48 -25.31 -29.72
CA LYS A 441 33.28 -25.80 -29.00
C LYS A 441 33.50 -25.88 -27.51
N ALA A 442 34.70 -25.60 -27.03
CA ALA A 442 35.08 -25.55 -25.63
C ALA A 442 34.83 -24.13 -25.09
N PHE A 443 33.73 -23.93 -24.37
CA PHE A 443 33.38 -22.69 -23.73
C PHE A 443 32.47 -22.98 -22.54
N THR A 444 32.48 -22.07 -21.57
CA THR A 444 31.62 -22.09 -20.37
C THR A 444 30.71 -20.88 -20.34
N GLN A 445 29.51 -21.07 -19.82
CA GLN A 445 28.57 -19.96 -19.56
C GLN A 445 28.86 -19.37 -18.19
N ASP A 446 28.63 -18.06 -18.03
CA ASP A 446 28.70 -17.37 -16.74
C ASP A 446 27.84 -18.11 -15.70
N PRO A 447 28.37 -18.43 -14.51
CA PRO A 447 27.65 -19.23 -13.51
C PRO A 447 26.57 -18.43 -12.77
N ASP A 448 26.68 -17.10 -12.77
CA ASP A 448 25.79 -16.20 -12.04
C ASP A 448 24.43 -16.07 -12.72
N VAL A 449 23.44 -15.65 -11.96
CA VAL A 449 22.11 -15.27 -12.46
C VAL A 449 21.92 -13.79 -12.38
N LEU A 450 20.95 -13.27 -13.14
CA LEU A 450 20.55 -11.86 -13.08
C LEU A 450 19.75 -11.55 -11.80
N ASP A 451 19.90 -10.33 -11.31
CA ASP A 451 19.05 -9.74 -10.31
C ASP A 451 17.57 -9.88 -10.71
N THR A 452 16.73 -10.30 -9.76
CA THR A 452 15.27 -10.42 -9.96
C THR A 452 14.66 -9.16 -10.58
N TRP A 453 15.13 -7.99 -10.16
CA TRP A 453 14.62 -6.71 -10.66
C TRP A 453 14.94 -6.44 -12.12
N PHE A 454 15.90 -7.13 -12.71
CA PHE A 454 16.20 -7.01 -14.14
C PHE A 454 15.05 -7.55 -15.00
N SER A 455 14.57 -8.76 -14.72
CA SER A 455 13.43 -9.34 -15.43
C SER A 455 12.13 -8.61 -15.09
N SER A 456 11.96 -8.21 -13.81
CA SER A 456 10.78 -7.48 -13.36
C SER A 456 10.69 -6.07 -13.96
N ALA A 457 11.81 -5.44 -14.31
CA ALA A 457 11.85 -4.14 -15.01
C ALA A 457 11.31 -4.22 -16.45
N LEU A 458 11.32 -5.39 -17.07
CA LEU A 458 10.79 -5.62 -18.41
C LEU A 458 9.27 -5.92 -18.42
N TRP A 459 8.67 -6.15 -17.24
CA TRP A 459 7.29 -6.59 -17.07
C TRP A 459 6.24 -5.81 -17.86
N PRO A 460 6.29 -4.45 -17.97
CA PRO A 460 5.30 -3.66 -18.70
C PRO A 460 5.17 -3.97 -20.17
N PHE A 461 6.19 -4.52 -20.80
CA PHE A 461 6.25 -4.79 -22.23
C PHE A 461 6.59 -6.25 -22.56
N SER A 462 7.38 -6.94 -21.76
CA SER A 462 7.64 -8.37 -21.97
C SER A 462 6.35 -9.20 -21.87
N THR A 463 5.43 -8.86 -20.99
CA THR A 463 4.11 -9.52 -20.88
C THR A 463 3.19 -9.28 -22.06
N LEU A 464 3.45 -8.25 -22.87
CA LEU A 464 2.73 -7.92 -24.09
C LEU A 464 3.34 -8.55 -25.35
N GLY A 465 4.29 -9.49 -25.17
CA GLY A 465 4.89 -10.24 -26.28
C GLY A 465 6.15 -9.61 -26.88
N TRP A 466 6.72 -8.58 -26.23
CA TRP A 466 7.98 -7.99 -26.64
C TRP A 466 9.10 -9.04 -26.62
N ALA A 467 9.80 -9.20 -27.76
CA ALA A 467 10.95 -10.12 -27.96
C ALA A 467 10.66 -11.60 -27.68
N HIS A 468 9.43 -12.09 -27.84
CA HIS A 468 9.08 -13.52 -27.66
C HIS A 468 9.50 -14.41 -28.85
N GLY A 469 9.80 -13.81 -30.01
CA GLY A 469 10.21 -14.50 -31.24
C GLY A 469 11.63 -14.09 -31.69
N ASP A 470 12.07 -14.66 -32.81
CA ASP A 470 13.32 -14.29 -33.50
C ASP A 470 13.14 -12.96 -34.28
N THR A 471 12.59 -11.94 -33.62
CA THR A 471 12.22 -10.67 -34.26
C THR A 471 13.31 -9.66 -34.00
N ALA A 472 13.78 -8.98 -35.05
CA ALA A 472 14.71 -7.85 -34.92
C ALA A 472 14.11 -6.71 -34.10
N MET A 473 14.93 -5.92 -33.41
CA MET A 473 14.50 -4.82 -32.52
C MET A 473 13.54 -3.84 -33.21
N ASP A 474 13.76 -3.55 -34.50
CA ASP A 474 12.88 -2.69 -35.31
C ASP A 474 11.46 -3.23 -35.52
N LYS A 475 11.22 -4.51 -35.23
CA LYS A 475 9.91 -5.18 -35.35
C LYS A 475 9.24 -5.51 -34.02
N LEU A 476 9.87 -5.18 -32.88
CA LEU A 476 9.33 -5.51 -31.55
C LEU A 476 8.00 -4.83 -31.24
N PHE A 477 7.72 -3.70 -31.87
CA PHE A 477 6.44 -2.98 -31.77
C PHE A 477 5.33 -3.53 -32.70
N GLU A 478 5.57 -4.56 -33.48
CA GLU A 478 4.55 -5.13 -34.38
C GLU A 478 3.54 -6.00 -33.66
N SER A 479 3.79 -6.40 -32.40
CA SER A 479 2.78 -7.12 -31.60
C SER A 479 1.50 -6.29 -31.48
N ALA A 480 0.37 -6.92 -31.69
CA ALA A 480 -0.95 -6.27 -31.54
C ALA A 480 -1.15 -5.75 -30.11
N ASP A 481 -0.72 -6.53 -29.11
CA ASP A 481 -0.84 -6.16 -27.70
C ASP A 481 0.05 -4.97 -27.34
N MET A 482 1.27 -4.89 -27.87
CA MET A 482 2.16 -3.71 -27.71
C MET A 482 1.53 -2.45 -28.30
N LYS A 483 0.96 -2.52 -29.49
CA LYS A 483 0.31 -1.38 -30.14
C LYS A 483 -0.93 -0.90 -29.41
N GLU A 484 -1.66 -1.83 -28.77
CA GLU A 484 -2.94 -1.54 -28.12
C GLU A 484 -2.80 -1.13 -26.66
N PHE A 485 -1.88 -1.76 -25.91
CA PHE A 485 -1.81 -1.65 -24.45
C PHE A 485 -0.52 -1.03 -23.91
N TYR A 486 0.46 -0.71 -24.75
CA TYR A 486 1.67 0.00 -24.32
C TYR A 486 1.67 1.46 -24.84
N PRO A 487 1.93 2.45 -23.98
CA PRO A 487 2.17 2.38 -22.53
C PRO A 487 0.96 1.88 -21.76
N ASN A 488 1.22 1.20 -20.62
CA ASN A 488 0.14 0.86 -19.69
C ASN A 488 -0.52 2.16 -19.20
N THR A 489 -1.85 2.16 -19.09
CA THR A 489 -2.60 3.34 -18.65
C THR A 489 -2.28 3.72 -17.22
N LEU A 490 -2.17 2.72 -16.35
CA LEU A 490 -2.00 2.91 -14.90
C LEU A 490 -1.11 1.83 -14.31
N LEU A 491 -0.25 2.24 -13.38
CA LEU A 491 0.41 1.36 -12.41
C LEU A 491 -0.13 1.67 -11.02
N ILE A 492 -0.50 0.64 -10.24
CA ILE A 492 -0.80 0.75 -8.80
C ILE A 492 0.14 -0.18 -8.05
N THR A 493 0.92 0.36 -7.12
CA THR A 493 1.82 -0.43 -6.28
C THR A 493 2.10 0.27 -4.95
N GLY A 494 2.75 -0.41 -4.00
CA GLY A 494 3.24 0.20 -2.77
C GLY A 494 4.39 1.17 -3.04
N PHE A 495 4.48 2.23 -2.26
CA PHE A 495 5.57 3.21 -2.38
C PHE A 495 6.94 2.61 -2.06
N ASP A 496 6.98 1.56 -1.26
CA ASP A 496 8.19 0.88 -0.81
C ASP A 496 9.00 0.21 -1.93
N ILE A 497 8.38 -0.03 -3.09
CA ILE A 497 9.07 -0.55 -4.28
C ILE A 497 9.22 0.47 -5.40
N LEU A 498 9.10 1.77 -5.10
CA LEU A 498 9.30 2.84 -6.07
C LEU A 498 10.67 2.74 -6.76
N PHE A 499 11.73 2.56 -5.99
CA PHE A 499 13.10 2.51 -6.51
C PHE A 499 13.49 1.13 -7.04
N PHE A 500 13.03 0.08 -6.37
CA PHE A 500 13.30 -1.30 -6.77
C PHE A 500 12.67 -1.66 -8.10
N TRP A 501 11.43 -1.21 -8.33
CA TRP A 501 10.64 -1.67 -9.46
C TRP A 501 10.17 -0.56 -10.38
N VAL A 502 9.50 0.47 -9.87
CA VAL A 502 8.92 1.53 -10.72
C VAL A 502 10.00 2.26 -11.50
N ALA A 503 11.06 2.74 -10.82
CA ALA A 503 12.16 3.45 -11.48
C ALA A 503 12.87 2.55 -12.51
N ARG A 504 13.07 1.27 -12.19
CA ARG A 504 13.69 0.29 -13.11
C ARG A 504 12.84 0.05 -14.36
N MET A 505 11.52 -0.07 -14.21
CA MET A 505 10.59 -0.18 -15.33
C MET A 505 10.60 1.07 -16.21
N MET A 506 10.64 2.27 -15.60
CA MET A 506 10.73 3.54 -16.31
C MET A 506 12.00 3.61 -17.17
N MET A 507 13.16 3.22 -16.62
CA MET A 507 14.44 3.17 -17.31
C MET A 507 14.39 2.22 -18.53
N MET A 508 14.01 0.97 -18.29
CA MET A 508 14.00 -0.06 -19.33
C MET A 508 12.93 0.18 -20.39
N GLY A 509 11.74 0.61 -19.95
CA GLY A 509 10.63 0.91 -20.87
C GLY A 509 10.98 2.02 -21.85
N GLU A 510 11.58 3.11 -21.35
CA GLU A 510 12.03 4.21 -22.23
C GLU A 510 13.17 3.77 -23.14
N HIS A 511 14.19 3.09 -22.60
CA HIS A 511 15.36 2.69 -23.36
C HIS A 511 15.00 1.79 -24.56
N PHE A 512 14.18 0.75 -24.32
CA PHE A 512 13.84 -0.22 -25.37
C PHE A 512 12.72 0.23 -26.31
N ASN A 513 11.77 1.03 -25.80
CA ASN A 513 10.56 1.36 -26.57
C ASN A 513 10.46 2.85 -26.95
N GLY A 514 11.39 3.71 -26.49
CA GLY A 514 11.36 5.13 -26.73
C GLY A 514 10.17 5.87 -26.10
N GLN A 515 9.48 5.20 -25.15
CA GLN A 515 8.32 5.73 -24.43
C GLN A 515 8.34 5.23 -22.99
N LEU A 516 7.92 6.08 -22.03
CA LEU A 516 7.71 5.65 -20.65
C LEU A 516 6.62 4.56 -20.60
N PRO A 517 6.76 3.56 -19.70
CA PRO A 517 5.86 2.40 -19.69
C PRO A 517 4.49 2.67 -19.07
N PHE A 518 4.27 3.82 -18.44
CA PHE A 518 3.05 4.19 -17.74
C PHE A 518 2.68 5.64 -17.99
N ASN A 519 1.37 5.91 -18.16
CA ASN A 519 0.83 7.26 -18.17
C ASN A 519 0.61 7.77 -16.73
N HIS A 520 0.06 6.92 -15.86
CA HIS A 520 -0.19 7.25 -14.46
C HIS A 520 0.46 6.22 -13.53
N ILE A 521 1.02 6.70 -12.42
CA ILE A 521 1.67 5.89 -11.39
C ILE A 521 1.05 6.24 -10.04
N TYR A 522 0.25 5.33 -9.50
CA TYR A 522 -0.36 5.47 -8.18
C TYR A 522 0.43 4.67 -7.14
N LEU A 523 0.97 5.37 -6.14
CA LEU A 523 1.73 4.78 -5.05
C LEU A 523 0.89 4.82 -3.77
N HIS A 524 0.41 3.64 -3.35
CA HIS A 524 -0.35 3.52 -2.12
C HIS A 524 0.55 3.39 -0.89
N ALA A 525 0.01 3.79 0.27
CA ALA A 525 0.68 3.62 1.55
C ALA A 525 0.60 2.17 2.07
N LEU A 526 1.25 1.89 3.20
CA LEU A 526 1.33 0.54 3.75
C LEU A 526 0.14 0.21 4.65
N VAL A 527 -0.18 -1.08 4.73
CA VAL A 527 -1.10 -1.60 5.73
C VAL A 527 -0.31 -1.97 6.99
N ARG A 528 -0.75 -1.43 8.12
CA ARG A 528 -0.19 -1.68 9.45
C ARG A 528 -1.18 -2.45 10.32
N ASP A 529 -0.69 -3.09 11.35
CA ASP A 529 -1.54 -3.73 12.36
C ASP A 529 -2.38 -2.70 13.14
N GLU A 530 -3.24 -3.18 14.04
CA GLU A 530 -4.11 -2.33 14.87
C GLU A 530 -3.34 -1.36 15.78
N HIS A 531 -2.09 -1.68 16.12
CA HIS A 531 -1.19 -0.84 16.92
C HIS A 531 -0.36 0.13 16.08
N GLY A 532 -0.52 0.13 14.75
CA GLY A 532 0.22 0.97 13.81
C GLY A 532 1.63 0.47 13.51
N GLN A 533 1.97 -0.79 13.84
CA GLN A 533 3.28 -1.37 13.55
C GLN A 533 3.34 -1.96 12.13
N LYS A 534 4.52 -1.88 11.51
CA LYS A 534 4.78 -2.57 10.23
C LYS A 534 4.63 -4.08 10.43
N MET A 535 3.87 -4.73 9.56
CA MET A 535 3.69 -6.18 9.59
C MET A 535 4.94 -6.88 9.07
N SER A 536 5.39 -7.91 9.79
CA SER A 536 6.48 -8.78 9.36
C SER A 536 6.29 -10.20 9.89
N LYS A 537 6.81 -11.20 9.14
CA LYS A 537 6.76 -12.61 9.56
C LYS A 537 7.51 -12.84 10.88
N SER A 538 8.59 -12.08 11.12
CA SER A 538 9.39 -12.17 12.36
C SER A 538 8.63 -11.68 13.60
N LYS A 539 7.73 -10.71 13.45
CA LYS A 539 6.87 -10.20 14.53
C LYS A 539 5.60 -11.01 14.75
N GLY A 540 5.27 -11.93 13.83
CA GLY A 540 4.07 -12.76 13.91
C GLY A 540 2.75 -11.98 13.76
N ASN A 541 2.78 -10.74 13.25
CA ASN A 541 1.62 -9.86 13.09
C ASN A 541 1.12 -9.76 11.64
N VAL A 542 1.55 -10.67 10.76
CA VAL A 542 1.10 -10.71 9.37
C VAL A 542 -0.33 -11.26 9.30
N ILE A 543 -1.21 -10.54 8.62
CA ILE A 543 -2.61 -10.93 8.41
C ILE A 543 -2.73 -11.63 7.05
N ASP A 544 -3.20 -12.88 7.04
CA ASP A 544 -3.61 -13.59 5.82
C ASP A 544 -4.99 -13.07 5.38
N PRO A 545 -5.13 -12.55 4.15
CA PRO A 545 -6.42 -12.08 3.66
C PRO A 545 -7.50 -13.16 3.64
N LEU A 546 -7.15 -14.45 3.48
CA LEU A 546 -8.12 -15.53 3.54
C LEU A 546 -8.78 -15.68 4.91
N ASP A 547 -8.06 -15.46 5.99
CA ASP A 547 -8.64 -15.49 7.34
C ASP A 547 -9.75 -14.44 7.48
N MET A 548 -9.54 -13.25 6.89
CA MET A 548 -10.53 -12.19 6.87
C MET A 548 -11.71 -12.51 5.95
N VAL A 549 -11.45 -13.05 4.76
CA VAL A 549 -12.50 -13.48 3.83
C VAL A 549 -13.36 -14.58 4.46
N ASN A 550 -12.75 -15.59 5.08
CA ASN A 550 -13.47 -16.70 5.72
C ASN A 550 -14.31 -16.24 6.94
N LYS A 551 -13.80 -15.26 7.71
CA LYS A 551 -14.51 -14.75 8.89
C LYS A 551 -15.63 -13.76 8.55
N TYR A 552 -15.45 -12.94 7.51
CA TYR A 552 -16.36 -11.86 7.14
C TYR A 552 -16.97 -12.04 5.76
N SER A 553 -16.24 -11.78 4.71
CA SER A 553 -16.47 -12.02 3.26
C SER A 553 -15.42 -11.26 2.44
N ALA A 554 -15.30 -11.58 1.16
CA ALA A 554 -14.45 -10.81 0.23
C ALA A 554 -14.92 -9.36 0.10
N ASP A 555 -16.21 -9.11 -0.04
CA ASP A 555 -16.79 -7.77 -0.17
C ASP A 555 -16.47 -6.88 1.04
N ILE A 556 -16.60 -7.42 2.25
CA ILE A 556 -16.32 -6.67 3.49
C ILE A 556 -14.84 -6.31 3.58
N LEU A 557 -13.94 -7.24 3.25
CA LEU A 557 -12.50 -6.97 3.24
C LEU A 557 -12.16 -5.90 2.19
N ARG A 558 -12.63 -6.05 0.97
CA ARG A 558 -12.40 -5.11 -0.15
C ARG A 558 -12.86 -3.70 0.17
N PHE A 559 -14.10 -3.59 0.66
CA PHE A 559 -14.67 -2.28 1.02
C PHE A 559 -13.92 -1.63 2.19
N THR A 560 -13.52 -2.42 3.19
CA THR A 560 -12.72 -1.94 4.34
C THR A 560 -11.36 -1.41 3.91
N LEU A 561 -10.69 -2.11 3.00
CA LEU A 561 -9.42 -1.65 2.42
C LEU A 561 -9.61 -0.35 1.62
N ALA A 562 -10.61 -0.32 0.73
CA ALA A 562 -10.87 0.83 -0.13
C ALA A 562 -11.25 2.10 0.64
N ILE A 563 -12.20 2.02 1.57
CA ILE A 563 -12.65 3.18 2.36
C ILE A 563 -11.56 3.71 3.32
N SER A 564 -10.56 2.87 3.63
CA SER A 564 -9.40 3.25 4.44
C SER A 564 -8.21 3.77 3.63
N ALA A 565 -8.23 3.60 2.29
CA ALA A 565 -7.10 3.91 1.39
C ALA A 565 -7.04 5.39 1.02
N ALA A 566 -6.87 6.27 2.01
CA ALA A 566 -6.60 7.68 1.75
C ALA A 566 -5.20 7.87 1.18
N GLN A 567 -5.06 8.73 0.17
CA GLN A 567 -3.78 8.99 -0.49
C GLN A 567 -2.72 9.48 0.52
N GLY A 568 -1.55 8.84 0.52
CA GLY A 568 -0.41 9.21 1.34
C GLY A 568 -0.52 8.88 2.84
N ARG A 569 -1.50 8.09 3.27
CA ARG A 569 -1.68 7.70 4.67
C ARG A 569 -1.69 6.20 4.86
N ASP A 570 -0.91 5.71 5.83
CA ASP A 570 -0.91 4.30 6.22
C ASP A 570 -2.29 3.86 6.74
N ILE A 571 -2.68 2.65 6.37
CA ILE A 571 -3.93 2.04 6.76
C ILE A 571 -3.71 1.21 8.03
N ARG A 572 -4.44 1.51 9.09
CA ARG A 572 -4.50 0.65 10.27
C ARG A 572 -5.67 -0.31 10.12
N MET A 573 -5.37 -1.61 10.03
CA MET A 573 -6.40 -2.65 10.02
C MET A 573 -6.86 -2.95 11.44
N SER A 574 -8.18 -2.85 11.67
CA SER A 574 -8.79 -3.20 12.95
C SER A 574 -10.06 -4.03 12.73
N GLN A 575 -10.38 -4.87 13.72
CA GLN A 575 -11.60 -5.66 13.71
C GLN A 575 -12.85 -4.77 13.69
N GLU A 576 -12.82 -3.64 14.38
CA GLU A 576 -13.93 -2.69 14.43
C GLU A 576 -14.34 -2.20 13.04
N LYS A 577 -13.38 -1.86 12.18
CA LYS A 577 -13.67 -1.41 10.81
C LYS A 577 -14.36 -2.50 9.97
N LEU A 578 -13.92 -3.75 10.13
CA LEU A 578 -14.57 -4.90 9.45
C LEU A 578 -16.01 -5.11 9.93
N GLU A 579 -16.25 -4.97 11.24
CA GLU A 579 -17.60 -5.06 11.83
C GLU A 579 -18.53 -3.94 11.33
N LEU A 580 -18.04 -2.70 11.22
CA LEU A 580 -18.81 -1.59 10.66
C LEU A 580 -19.24 -1.88 9.22
N ASN A 581 -18.34 -2.40 8.40
CA ASN A 581 -18.66 -2.72 7.01
C ASN A 581 -19.51 -3.99 6.85
N ARG A 582 -19.43 -4.92 7.80
CA ARG A 582 -20.40 -6.03 7.92
C ARG A 582 -21.81 -5.50 8.17
N ASN A 583 -21.96 -4.51 9.05
CA ASN A 583 -23.25 -3.89 9.32
C ASN A 583 -23.77 -3.16 8.08
N PHE A 584 -22.91 -2.53 7.29
CA PHE A 584 -23.28 -1.92 6.01
C PHE A 584 -23.82 -2.96 5.03
N THR A 585 -23.13 -4.09 4.86
CA THR A 585 -23.60 -5.20 4.00
C THR A 585 -24.97 -5.72 4.45
N ASN A 586 -25.17 -5.92 5.74
CA ASN A 586 -26.45 -6.34 6.31
C ASN A 586 -27.56 -5.31 6.05
N LYS A 587 -27.24 -4.02 6.11
CA LYS A 587 -28.21 -2.94 5.85
C LYS A 587 -28.67 -2.92 4.41
N LEU A 588 -27.76 -3.11 3.45
CA LEU A 588 -28.07 -3.24 2.02
C LEU A 588 -29.01 -4.43 1.77
N TYR A 589 -28.70 -5.59 2.34
CA TYR A 589 -29.54 -6.78 2.21
C TYR A 589 -30.94 -6.54 2.78
N ASN A 590 -31.06 -5.94 3.97
CA ASN A 590 -32.35 -5.64 4.59
C ASN A 590 -33.16 -4.60 3.77
N ALA A 591 -32.52 -3.63 3.16
CA ALA A 591 -33.17 -2.67 2.27
C ALA A 591 -33.78 -3.37 1.04
N ALA A 592 -33.02 -4.26 0.41
CA ALA A 592 -33.50 -5.07 -0.71
C ALA A 592 -34.70 -5.93 -0.30
N LYS A 593 -34.63 -6.61 0.86
CA LYS A 593 -35.76 -7.40 1.40
C LYS A 593 -36.99 -6.56 1.68
N TYR A 594 -36.83 -5.36 2.22
CA TYR A 594 -37.97 -4.44 2.43
C TYR A 594 -38.63 -4.06 1.10
N LEU A 595 -37.85 -3.75 0.08
CA LEU A 595 -38.38 -3.45 -1.26
C LEU A 595 -39.17 -4.65 -1.82
N GLN A 596 -38.62 -5.86 -1.75
CA GLN A 596 -39.28 -7.11 -2.21
C GLN A 596 -40.51 -7.51 -1.41
N MET A 597 -40.63 -7.11 -0.14
CA MET A 597 -41.87 -7.33 0.62
C MET A 597 -43.08 -6.55 0.05
N ASN A 598 -42.84 -5.55 -0.78
CA ASN A 598 -43.86 -4.70 -1.35
C ASN A 598 -44.05 -4.91 -2.87
N VAL A 599 -42.98 -5.29 -3.60
CA VAL A 599 -42.96 -5.49 -5.05
C VAL A 599 -42.00 -6.62 -5.37
N ASP A 600 -42.38 -7.59 -6.17
CA ASP A 600 -41.61 -8.81 -6.44
C ASP A 600 -40.34 -8.51 -7.28
N THR A 601 -40.45 -7.64 -8.30
CA THR A 601 -39.35 -7.31 -9.20
C THR A 601 -39.34 -5.84 -9.58
N PHE A 602 -38.15 -5.33 -9.97
CA PHE A 602 -37.97 -3.92 -10.28
C PHE A 602 -37.36 -3.71 -11.67
N PRO A 603 -37.79 -2.69 -12.42
CA PRO A 603 -37.24 -2.38 -13.74
C PRO A 603 -35.81 -1.85 -13.67
N ASP A 604 -35.08 -1.85 -14.79
CA ASP A 604 -33.85 -1.12 -14.94
C ASP A 604 -34.13 0.37 -15.13
N LEU A 605 -33.37 1.22 -14.46
CA LEU A 605 -33.62 2.67 -14.43
C LEU A 605 -33.48 3.33 -15.81
N GLU A 606 -32.62 2.76 -16.69
CA GLU A 606 -32.43 3.26 -18.07
C GLU A 606 -33.71 3.20 -18.92
N SER A 607 -34.60 2.27 -18.62
CA SER A 607 -35.87 2.03 -19.35
C SER A 607 -37.12 2.47 -18.58
N PHE A 608 -36.94 3.12 -17.43
CA PHE A 608 -38.00 3.47 -16.49
C PHE A 608 -38.06 4.96 -16.19
N CYS A 609 -39.28 5.54 -16.15
CA CYS A 609 -39.49 6.94 -15.83
C CYS A 609 -39.83 7.13 -14.35
N VAL A 610 -39.09 7.98 -13.66
CA VAL A 610 -39.34 8.35 -12.26
C VAL A 610 -40.29 9.53 -12.22
N GLU A 611 -41.47 9.37 -11.61
CA GLU A 611 -42.56 10.36 -11.61
C GLU A 611 -42.89 10.91 -10.22
N SER A 612 -42.74 10.13 -9.15
CA SER A 612 -43.04 10.57 -7.79
C SER A 612 -42.06 11.61 -7.28
N ASP A 613 -42.49 12.48 -6.35
CA ASP A 613 -41.60 13.48 -5.74
C ASP A 613 -40.44 12.81 -4.97
N LEU A 614 -40.72 11.73 -4.23
CA LEU A 614 -39.70 10.96 -3.52
C LEU A 614 -38.73 10.29 -4.48
N GLY A 615 -39.24 9.67 -5.55
CA GLY A 615 -38.40 9.05 -6.57
C GLY A 615 -37.48 10.08 -7.23
N ARG A 616 -38.01 11.27 -7.62
CA ARG A 616 -37.21 12.36 -8.19
C ARG A 616 -36.15 12.88 -7.24
N TYR A 617 -36.47 13.00 -5.94
CA TYR A 617 -35.50 13.37 -4.91
C TYR A 617 -34.37 12.34 -4.83
N MET A 618 -34.68 11.06 -4.64
CA MET A 618 -33.68 10.00 -4.52
C MET A 618 -32.84 9.83 -5.79
N MET A 619 -33.46 10.06 -6.98
CA MET A 619 -32.74 10.10 -8.25
C MET A 619 -31.73 11.26 -8.31
N SER A 620 -32.08 12.44 -7.74
CA SER A 620 -31.16 13.55 -7.63
C SER A 620 -29.95 13.19 -6.77
N ARG A 621 -30.20 12.56 -5.63
CA ARG A 621 -29.12 12.11 -4.72
C ARG A 621 -28.22 11.05 -5.35
N LEU A 622 -28.79 10.09 -6.07
CA LEU A 622 -28.03 9.11 -6.85
C LEU A 622 -27.16 9.80 -7.92
N ASN A 623 -27.72 10.76 -8.66
CA ASN A 623 -26.97 11.51 -9.67
C ASN A 623 -25.80 12.29 -9.08
N PHE A 624 -25.98 12.87 -7.90
CA PHE A 624 -24.92 13.57 -7.18
C PHE A 624 -23.81 12.57 -6.78
N ALA A 625 -24.19 11.45 -6.14
CA ALA A 625 -23.25 10.39 -5.76
C ALA A 625 -22.53 9.80 -6.99
N THR A 626 -23.25 9.56 -8.09
CA THR A 626 -22.65 9.06 -9.33
C THR A 626 -21.59 10.01 -9.89
N LYS A 627 -21.89 11.31 -9.89
CA LYS A 627 -20.90 12.32 -10.35
C LYS A 627 -19.65 12.29 -9.48
N GLU A 628 -19.79 12.39 -8.16
CA GLU A 628 -18.66 12.39 -7.24
C GLU A 628 -17.83 11.10 -7.33
N VAL A 629 -18.50 9.94 -7.36
CA VAL A 629 -17.80 8.62 -7.47
C VAL A 629 -16.97 8.54 -8.73
N ARG A 630 -17.50 9.00 -9.89
CA ARG A 630 -16.74 9.01 -11.14
C ARG A 630 -15.54 9.95 -11.07
N GLU A 631 -15.72 11.17 -10.58
CA GLU A 631 -14.65 12.17 -10.41
C GLU A 631 -13.55 11.60 -9.48
N TYR A 632 -13.93 11.01 -8.35
CA TYR A 632 -12.96 10.42 -7.42
C TYR A 632 -12.24 9.20 -7.98
N LEU A 633 -12.93 8.33 -8.73
CA LEU A 633 -12.27 7.17 -9.37
C LEU A 633 -11.31 7.59 -10.49
N ASP A 634 -11.65 8.63 -11.27
CA ASP A 634 -10.77 9.17 -12.30
C ASP A 634 -9.53 9.89 -11.71
N GLU A 635 -9.61 10.36 -10.46
CA GLU A 635 -8.51 10.93 -9.68
C GLU A 635 -7.84 9.92 -8.73
N TYR A 636 -8.23 8.64 -8.78
CA TYR A 636 -7.72 7.57 -7.90
C TYR A 636 -7.94 7.83 -6.40
N LYS A 637 -8.97 8.57 -6.02
CA LYS A 637 -9.41 8.83 -4.64
C LYS A 637 -10.39 7.76 -4.17
N PHE A 638 -9.89 6.54 -4.00
CA PHE A 638 -10.70 5.35 -3.70
C PHE A 638 -11.51 5.48 -2.40
N ASN A 639 -10.90 6.06 -1.36
CA ASN A 639 -11.55 6.30 -0.07
C ASN A 639 -12.75 7.25 -0.19
N ASP A 640 -12.61 8.35 -0.96
CA ASP A 640 -13.66 9.35 -1.13
C ASP A 640 -14.82 8.79 -1.95
N ALA A 641 -14.52 8.01 -3.00
CA ALA A 641 -15.52 7.28 -3.78
C ALA A 641 -16.31 6.28 -2.90
N ALA A 642 -15.60 5.48 -2.09
CA ALA A 642 -16.22 4.53 -1.16
C ALA A 642 -17.09 5.24 -0.10
N LEU A 643 -16.61 6.34 0.44
CA LEU A 643 -17.33 7.15 1.45
C LEU A 643 -18.59 7.80 0.86
N THR A 644 -18.53 8.29 -0.38
CA THR A 644 -19.70 8.86 -1.07
C THR A 644 -20.77 7.79 -1.26
N MET A 645 -20.42 6.57 -1.70
CA MET A 645 -21.38 5.47 -1.82
C MET A 645 -21.95 5.04 -0.47
N TYR A 646 -21.12 4.97 0.57
CA TYR A 646 -21.56 4.67 1.93
C TYR A 646 -22.59 5.69 2.42
N ARG A 647 -22.32 7.00 2.26
CA ARG A 647 -23.22 8.09 2.67
C ARG A 647 -24.55 8.01 1.92
N PHE A 648 -24.50 7.88 0.59
CA PHE A 648 -25.71 7.75 -0.21
C PHE A 648 -26.54 6.54 0.21
N LEU A 649 -25.94 5.35 0.24
CA LEU A 649 -26.68 4.11 0.50
C LEU A 649 -27.14 3.99 1.96
N TRP A 650 -26.29 4.31 2.92
CA TRP A 650 -26.63 4.19 4.33
C TRP A 650 -27.51 5.36 4.80
N ASN A 651 -27.01 6.61 4.70
CA ASN A 651 -27.66 7.75 5.35
C ASN A 651 -28.84 8.28 4.54
N GLU A 652 -28.73 8.31 3.21
CA GLU A 652 -29.76 8.92 2.37
C GLU A 652 -30.82 7.88 1.93
N PHE A 653 -30.38 6.78 1.30
CA PHE A 653 -31.31 5.78 0.78
C PHE A 653 -31.95 4.95 1.90
N CYS A 654 -31.15 4.29 2.74
CA CYS A 654 -31.68 3.38 3.78
C CYS A 654 -32.34 4.15 4.95
N ASP A 655 -31.70 5.18 5.48
CA ASP A 655 -32.22 5.91 6.65
C ASP A 655 -33.38 6.85 6.29
N TRP A 656 -33.38 7.43 5.10
CA TRP A 656 -34.42 8.35 4.66
C TRP A 656 -35.30 7.79 3.54
N GLY A 657 -34.76 7.34 2.41
CA GLY A 657 -35.53 6.86 1.28
C GLY A 657 -36.50 5.74 1.64
N ILE A 658 -36.00 4.71 2.33
CA ILE A 658 -36.83 3.59 2.82
C ILE A 658 -37.85 4.06 3.85
N GLU A 659 -37.48 4.96 4.76
CA GLU A 659 -38.41 5.46 5.77
C GLU A 659 -39.51 6.35 5.15
N LEU A 660 -39.13 7.25 4.24
CA LEU A 660 -40.09 8.11 3.52
C LEU A 660 -41.05 7.30 2.65
N SER A 661 -40.62 6.18 2.05
CA SER A 661 -41.49 5.31 1.26
C SER A 661 -42.66 4.68 2.06
N LYS A 662 -42.57 4.67 3.39
CA LYS A 662 -43.70 4.24 4.23
C LYS A 662 -44.88 5.21 4.16
N ALA A 663 -44.63 6.50 3.84
CA ALA A 663 -45.67 7.50 3.61
C ALA A 663 -46.12 7.54 2.14
N ASP A 664 -45.25 7.18 1.20
CA ASP A 664 -45.52 7.11 -0.24
C ASP A 664 -45.18 5.71 -0.80
N LYS A 665 -46.09 4.79 -0.70
CA LYS A 665 -45.90 3.44 -1.21
C LYS A 665 -45.85 3.35 -2.72
N GLY A 666 -46.37 4.35 -3.45
CA GLY A 666 -46.28 4.44 -4.88
C GLY A 666 -44.86 4.60 -5.42
N ALA A 667 -43.99 5.23 -4.62
CA ALA A 667 -42.58 5.41 -4.97
C ALA A 667 -41.70 4.14 -4.83
N ILE A 668 -42.20 3.04 -4.25
CA ILE A 668 -41.38 1.85 -3.97
C ILE A 668 -40.80 1.23 -5.24
N VAL A 669 -41.52 1.21 -6.33
CA VAL A 669 -41.03 0.68 -7.65
C VAL A 669 -39.85 1.53 -8.14
N GLU A 670 -39.98 2.85 -8.02
CA GLU A 670 -38.95 3.83 -8.40
C GLU A 670 -37.70 3.67 -7.52
N LEU A 671 -37.87 3.55 -6.21
CA LEU A 671 -36.80 3.32 -5.26
C LEU A 671 -36.08 2.01 -5.53
N GLY A 672 -36.78 0.95 -5.90
CA GLY A 672 -36.17 -0.32 -6.28
C GLY A 672 -35.31 -0.21 -7.54
N ALA A 673 -35.77 0.53 -8.54
CA ALA A 673 -35.01 0.81 -9.77
C ALA A 673 -33.74 1.66 -9.46
N ILE A 674 -33.88 2.67 -8.58
CA ILE A 674 -32.76 3.51 -8.11
C ILE A 674 -31.75 2.66 -7.32
N PHE A 675 -32.22 1.77 -6.45
CA PHE A 675 -31.35 0.89 -5.67
C PHE A 675 -30.58 -0.11 -6.56
N LYS A 676 -31.21 -0.66 -7.60
CA LYS A 676 -30.52 -1.49 -8.62
C LYS A 676 -29.41 -0.71 -9.32
N GLU A 677 -29.66 0.54 -9.69
CA GLU A 677 -28.64 1.38 -10.32
C GLU A 677 -27.49 1.69 -9.34
N ALA A 678 -27.80 1.92 -8.06
CA ALA A 678 -26.80 2.08 -7.01
C ALA A 678 -25.96 0.80 -6.79
N MET A 679 -26.52 -0.40 -7.04
CA MET A 679 -25.73 -1.64 -7.01
C MET A 679 -24.69 -1.68 -8.13
N LYS A 680 -25.00 -1.17 -9.33
CA LYS A 680 -24.00 -1.02 -10.41
C LYS A 680 -22.89 -0.04 -9.99
N LEU A 681 -23.24 1.07 -9.33
CA LEU A 681 -22.26 2.06 -8.84
C LEU A 681 -21.32 1.48 -7.77
N LEU A 682 -21.83 0.63 -6.87
CA LEU A 682 -21.07 0.00 -5.78
C LEU A 682 -20.29 -1.25 -6.24
N HIS A 683 -20.67 -1.87 -7.37
CA HIS A 683 -20.13 -3.16 -7.83
C HIS A 683 -18.60 -3.24 -7.90
N PRO A 684 -17.84 -2.24 -8.35
CA PRO A 684 -16.39 -2.30 -8.35
C PRO A 684 -15.80 -2.56 -6.96
N PHE A 685 -16.44 -2.09 -5.90
CA PHE A 685 -15.97 -2.21 -4.51
C PHE A 685 -16.44 -3.49 -3.82
N MET A 686 -17.71 -3.87 -4.02
CA MET A 686 -18.39 -5.01 -3.38
C MET A 686 -19.08 -5.89 -4.44
N PRO A 687 -18.31 -6.61 -5.26
CA PRO A 687 -18.84 -7.25 -6.46
C PRO A 687 -19.87 -8.34 -6.19
N PHE A 688 -19.76 -9.09 -5.11
CA PHE A 688 -20.61 -10.27 -4.88
C PHE A 688 -21.98 -9.92 -4.35
N ILE A 689 -22.08 -9.10 -3.29
CA ILE A 689 -23.37 -8.69 -2.74
C ILE A 689 -24.17 -7.87 -3.75
N THR A 690 -23.50 -7.00 -4.52
CA THR A 690 -24.16 -6.17 -5.53
C THR A 690 -24.70 -6.99 -6.70
N GLU A 691 -23.95 -7.97 -7.18
CA GLU A 691 -24.41 -8.95 -8.17
C GLU A 691 -25.63 -9.70 -7.66
N HIS A 692 -25.57 -10.22 -6.44
CA HIS A 692 -26.65 -10.96 -5.80
C HIS A 692 -27.94 -10.12 -5.71
N LEU A 693 -27.83 -8.92 -5.12
CA LEU A 693 -29.00 -8.05 -4.93
C LEU A 693 -29.58 -7.54 -6.25
N TYR A 694 -28.73 -7.23 -7.23
CA TYR A 694 -29.19 -6.82 -8.55
C TYR A 694 -30.06 -7.89 -9.22
N HIS A 695 -29.58 -9.14 -9.23
CA HIS A 695 -30.30 -10.26 -9.81
C HIS A 695 -31.58 -10.59 -9.03
N GLU A 696 -31.51 -10.60 -7.71
CA GLU A 696 -32.66 -10.85 -6.85
C GLU A 696 -33.79 -9.83 -7.09
N LEU A 697 -33.45 -8.55 -7.17
CA LEU A 697 -34.39 -7.46 -7.45
C LEU A 697 -34.89 -7.46 -8.89
N SER A 698 -34.13 -8.03 -9.81
CA SER A 698 -34.55 -8.22 -11.21
C SER A 698 -35.45 -9.44 -11.42
N GLY A 699 -35.57 -10.33 -10.43
CA GLY A 699 -36.24 -11.63 -10.57
C GLY A 699 -35.49 -12.60 -11.49
N THR A 700 -34.15 -12.48 -11.56
CA THR A 700 -33.27 -13.30 -12.42
C THR A 700 -32.16 -13.93 -11.54
N THR A 701 -31.40 -14.83 -12.15
CA THR A 701 -30.19 -15.38 -11.54
C THR A 701 -28.99 -15.09 -12.44
N LEU A 702 -27.79 -15.12 -11.88
CA LEU A 702 -26.56 -14.95 -12.66
C LEU A 702 -26.38 -16.11 -13.67
N GLU A 703 -26.88 -17.29 -13.36
CA GLU A 703 -26.86 -18.46 -14.24
C GLU A 703 -27.67 -18.23 -15.53
N GLU A 704 -28.77 -17.48 -15.45
CA GLU A 704 -29.74 -17.27 -16.53
C GLU A 704 -29.56 -15.94 -17.26
N SER A 705 -28.75 -15.02 -16.69
CA SER A 705 -28.59 -13.65 -17.20
C SER A 705 -27.14 -13.19 -17.21
N GLU A 706 -26.90 -12.02 -17.78
CA GLU A 706 -25.57 -11.41 -17.82
C GLU A 706 -25.22 -10.75 -16.48
N SER A 707 -23.93 -10.80 -16.12
CA SER A 707 -23.39 -10.10 -14.95
C SER A 707 -23.51 -8.59 -15.07
N ILE A 708 -23.70 -7.91 -13.93
CA ILE A 708 -23.62 -6.45 -13.88
C ILE A 708 -22.22 -5.93 -14.19
N MET A 709 -21.19 -6.75 -14.07
CA MET A 709 -19.78 -6.44 -14.42
C MET A 709 -19.60 -5.98 -15.88
N ILE A 710 -20.48 -6.44 -16.77
CA ILE A 710 -20.47 -6.10 -18.21
C ILE A 710 -21.65 -5.20 -18.62
N LYS A 711 -22.37 -4.63 -17.64
CA LYS A 711 -23.35 -3.57 -17.86
C LYS A 711 -22.69 -2.21 -17.75
N LYS A 712 -23.33 -1.19 -18.36
CA LYS A 712 -22.80 0.19 -18.32
C LYS A 712 -22.74 0.72 -16.89
N PHE A 713 -21.61 1.34 -16.55
CA PHE A 713 -21.45 2.05 -15.28
C PHE A 713 -22.41 3.24 -15.22
N PRO A 714 -23.04 3.53 -14.07
CA PRO A 714 -23.98 4.63 -13.94
C PRO A 714 -23.42 5.98 -14.42
N HIS A 715 -24.26 6.76 -15.08
CA HIS A 715 -23.95 8.10 -15.52
C HIS A 715 -25.09 9.05 -15.17
N LYS A 716 -24.81 10.35 -15.14
CA LYS A 716 -25.79 11.36 -14.75
C LYS A 716 -26.99 11.34 -15.71
N ILE A 717 -28.19 11.14 -15.15
CA ILE A 717 -29.44 11.20 -15.87
C ILE A 717 -30.04 12.60 -15.72
N LYS A 718 -30.59 13.20 -16.79
CA LYS A 718 -31.21 14.55 -16.75
C LYS A 718 -32.37 14.60 -15.76
N GLN A 719 -32.44 15.64 -14.90
CA GLN A 719 -33.40 15.69 -13.82
C GLN A 719 -33.87 17.09 -13.44
N ARG A 720 -35.05 17.15 -12.75
CA ARG A 720 -35.59 18.35 -12.08
C ARG A 720 -35.11 18.38 -10.63
N LYS A 721 -34.88 19.58 -10.08
CA LYS A 721 -34.44 19.78 -8.67
C LYS A 721 -35.62 19.66 -7.73
N GLU A 722 -35.66 18.69 -6.82
CA GLU A 722 -36.64 18.54 -5.74
C GLU A 722 -35.94 18.50 -4.35
N GLU A 723 -34.63 18.79 -4.29
CA GLU A 723 -33.80 18.56 -3.11
C GLU A 723 -34.24 19.41 -1.91
N GLU A 724 -34.48 20.70 -2.10
CA GLU A 724 -34.81 21.63 -1.02
C GLU A 724 -36.08 21.23 -0.26
N LYS A 725 -37.09 20.72 -0.95
CA LYS A 725 -38.36 20.29 -0.34
C LYS A 725 -38.17 19.11 0.63
N PHE A 726 -37.37 18.14 0.23
CA PHE A 726 -37.08 16.98 1.08
C PHE A 726 -36.12 17.30 2.24
N GLU A 727 -35.23 18.27 2.08
CA GLU A 727 -34.46 18.84 3.20
C GLU A 727 -35.37 19.44 4.27
N ILE A 728 -36.36 20.22 3.87
CA ILE A 728 -37.36 20.79 4.78
C ILE A 728 -38.14 19.64 5.47
N ILE A 729 -38.60 18.62 4.75
CA ILE A 729 -39.31 17.47 5.32
C ILE A 729 -38.46 16.81 6.39
N MET A 730 -37.18 16.52 6.09
CA MET A 730 -36.26 15.85 7.01
C MET A 730 -36.01 16.68 8.24
N ASP A 731 -35.77 17.98 8.07
CA ASP A 731 -35.55 18.93 9.15
C ASP A 731 -36.76 19.03 10.07
N ALA A 732 -37.97 19.13 9.50
CA ALA A 732 -39.20 19.15 10.27
C ALA A 732 -39.41 17.86 11.07
N ILE A 733 -39.16 16.70 10.45
CA ILE A 733 -39.25 15.42 11.15
C ILE A 733 -38.26 15.34 12.31
N VAL A 734 -37.00 15.71 12.08
CA VAL A 734 -35.94 15.64 13.10
C VAL A 734 -36.25 16.63 14.24
N SER A 735 -36.64 17.85 13.89
CA SER A 735 -37.00 18.90 14.86
C SER A 735 -38.19 18.48 15.73
N ILE A 736 -39.29 17.99 15.15
CA ILE A 736 -40.43 17.47 15.91
C ILE A 736 -40.03 16.32 16.82
N ARG A 737 -39.17 15.38 16.32
CA ARG A 737 -38.68 14.28 17.15
C ARG A 737 -37.83 14.76 18.33
N ARG A 738 -36.98 15.79 18.13
CA ARG A 738 -36.20 16.42 19.20
C ARG A 738 -37.12 17.11 20.23
N ALA A 739 -38.09 17.88 19.77
CA ALA A 739 -39.07 18.51 20.63
C ALA A 739 -39.87 17.48 21.45
N LYS A 740 -40.27 16.34 20.85
CA LYS A 740 -40.91 15.21 21.56
C LYS A 740 -40.02 14.55 22.62
N VAL A 741 -38.68 14.48 22.39
CA VAL A 741 -37.74 13.98 23.41
C VAL A 741 -37.68 14.89 24.61
N LEU A 742 -37.72 16.21 24.41
CA LEU A 742 -37.73 17.19 25.51
C LEU A 742 -38.91 16.98 26.46
N VAL A 743 -40.04 16.51 25.94
CA VAL A 743 -41.29 16.29 26.70
C VAL A 743 -41.61 14.79 26.94
N ASP A 744 -40.61 13.92 26.88
CA ASP A 744 -40.69 12.46 27.14
C ASP A 744 -41.74 11.71 26.30
N LEU A 745 -42.06 12.24 25.11
CA LEU A 745 -42.99 11.68 24.14
C LEU A 745 -42.34 11.06 22.92
N ALA A 746 -41.05 10.75 22.98
CA ALA A 746 -40.21 10.34 21.84
C ALA A 746 -40.85 9.31 20.88
N ASN A 747 -41.51 8.27 21.42
CA ASN A 747 -42.13 7.23 20.64
C ASN A 747 -43.65 7.29 20.53
N GLN A 748 -44.29 8.25 21.20
CA GLN A 748 -45.74 8.38 21.23
C GLN A 748 -46.25 9.17 20.01
N LYS A 749 -47.49 8.88 19.60
CA LYS A 749 -48.21 9.72 18.63
C LYS A 749 -48.78 10.93 19.34
N ILE A 750 -48.61 12.13 18.74
CA ILE A 750 -49.14 13.37 19.26
C ILE A 750 -50.26 13.90 18.38
N ALA A 751 -51.17 14.70 18.93
CA ALA A 751 -52.31 15.22 18.20
C ALA A 751 -51.91 16.25 17.14
N GLN A 752 -51.13 17.27 17.53
CA GLN A 752 -50.76 18.35 16.63
C GLN A 752 -49.28 18.74 16.73
N ALA A 753 -48.71 19.23 15.62
CA ALA A 753 -47.43 19.93 15.55
C ALA A 753 -47.50 21.03 14.47
N TYR A 754 -46.88 22.15 14.75
CA TYR A 754 -46.74 23.27 13.82
C TYR A 754 -45.35 23.31 13.22
N VAL A 755 -45.27 23.60 11.94
CA VAL A 755 -44.01 23.79 11.21
C VAL A 755 -43.99 25.19 10.63
N LYS A 756 -43.13 26.03 11.15
CA LYS A 756 -43.00 27.43 10.72
C LYS A 756 -41.97 27.50 9.59
N ILE A 757 -42.42 27.95 8.43
CA ILE A 757 -41.65 28.22 7.22
C ILE A 757 -42.31 29.37 6.48
N ASP A 758 -41.51 30.36 6.05
CA ASP A 758 -42.01 31.51 5.29
C ASP A 758 -42.10 31.17 3.79
N GLY A 759 -43.22 31.63 3.15
CA GLY A 759 -43.37 31.59 1.68
C GLY A 759 -43.57 30.22 1.04
N LEU A 760 -44.00 29.19 1.79
CA LEU A 760 -44.25 27.86 1.25
C LEU A 760 -45.62 27.78 0.55
N SER A 761 -45.63 27.34 -0.72
CA SER A 761 -46.90 27.23 -1.48
C SER A 761 -47.83 26.15 -0.90
N GLU A 762 -49.18 26.33 -1.05
CA GLU A 762 -50.15 25.30 -0.63
C GLU A 762 -49.89 23.93 -1.26
N LYS A 763 -49.42 23.89 -2.52
CA LYS A 763 -49.03 22.66 -3.23
C LYS A 763 -47.87 21.95 -2.54
N ASP A 764 -46.86 22.71 -2.13
CA ASP A 764 -45.68 22.13 -1.46
C ASP A 764 -46.04 21.67 -0.04
N GLN A 765 -46.89 22.44 0.69
CA GLN A 765 -47.45 22.01 1.97
C GLN A 765 -48.17 20.66 1.85
N ALA A 766 -49.07 20.54 0.87
CA ALA A 766 -49.86 19.34 0.64
C ALA A 766 -48.97 18.14 0.30
N MET A 767 -47.85 18.34 -0.41
CA MET A 767 -46.88 17.30 -0.70
C MET A 767 -46.09 16.87 0.53
N MET A 768 -45.67 17.77 1.40
CA MET A 768 -44.84 17.50 2.58
C MET A 768 -45.61 16.85 3.74
N LEU A 769 -46.88 17.19 3.90
CA LEU A 769 -47.74 16.76 5.04
C LEU A 769 -47.70 15.23 5.29
N PRO A 770 -47.88 14.35 4.30
CA PRO A 770 -47.94 12.91 4.55
C PRO A 770 -46.65 12.36 5.13
N PHE A 771 -45.50 12.89 4.69
CA PHE A 771 -44.19 12.46 5.15
C PHE A 771 -43.92 12.89 6.59
N ILE A 772 -44.20 14.16 6.91
CA ILE A 772 -43.96 14.69 8.25
C ILE A 772 -44.89 14.02 9.25
N ALA A 773 -46.21 13.96 8.96
CA ALA A 773 -47.19 13.37 9.85
C ALA A 773 -46.85 11.90 10.17
N ARG A 774 -46.55 11.10 9.13
CA ARG A 774 -46.26 9.69 9.31
C ARG A 774 -44.99 9.43 10.11
N LEU A 775 -43.89 10.10 9.74
CA LEU A 775 -42.57 9.82 10.28
C LEU A 775 -42.28 10.49 11.61
N ALA A 776 -42.88 11.69 11.87
CA ALA A 776 -42.84 12.32 13.18
C ALA A 776 -43.90 11.76 14.14
N LYS A 777 -44.82 10.90 13.67
CA LYS A 777 -45.97 10.35 14.42
C LYS A 777 -46.82 11.47 14.99
N VAL A 778 -47.35 12.33 14.10
CA VAL A 778 -48.26 13.44 14.41
C VAL A 778 -49.57 13.18 13.69
N GLU A 779 -50.73 13.44 14.32
CA GLU A 779 -52.05 13.29 13.68
C GLU A 779 -52.30 14.41 12.68
N GLU A 780 -52.04 15.65 13.10
CA GLU A 780 -52.24 16.83 12.28
C GLU A 780 -50.97 17.72 12.30
N VAL A 781 -50.39 17.97 11.12
CA VAL A 781 -49.28 18.91 10.93
C VAL A 781 -49.81 20.18 10.30
N ILE A 782 -49.51 21.34 10.88
CA ILE A 782 -50.01 22.66 10.45
C ILE A 782 -48.80 23.51 10.07
N PHE A 783 -48.77 24.00 8.81
CA PHE A 783 -47.77 24.99 8.41
C PHE A 783 -48.21 26.39 8.85
N THR A 784 -47.24 27.18 9.31
CA THR A 784 -47.49 28.58 9.79
C THR A 784 -46.29 29.46 9.45
N GLU A 785 -46.55 30.77 9.29
CA GLU A 785 -45.51 31.79 9.17
C GLU A 785 -45.24 32.48 10.52
N GLU A 786 -46.14 32.27 11.51
CA GLU A 786 -46.06 32.89 12.82
C GLU A 786 -45.55 31.92 13.89
N LYS A 787 -44.97 32.49 14.96
CA LYS A 787 -44.56 31.74 16.15
C LYS A 787 -45.78 31.29 16.94
N VAL A 788 -45.81 30.04 17.37
CA VAL A 788 -46.89 29.49 18.20
C VAL A 788 -46.54 29.68 19.68
N GLU A 789 -47.41 30.35 20.40
CA GLU A 789 -47.29 30.57 21.85
C GLU A 789 -47.78 29.33 22.63
N ASN A 790 -47.32 29.17 23.88
CA ASN A 790 -47.61 28.01 24.73
C ASN A 790 -47.30 26.67 24.07
N ALA A 791 -46.13 26.57 23.44
CA ALA A 791 -45.67 25.35 22.74
C ALA A 791 -44.21 25.06 23.07
N VAL A 792 -43.88 23.78 23.06
CA VAL A 792 -42.48 23.31 23.08
C VAL A 792 -41.91 23.47 21.67
N SER A 793 -40.86 24.26 21.52
CA SER A 793 -40.24 24.54 20.22
C SER A 793 -38.88 23.88 20.06
N ASP A 794 -38.50 23.59 18.81
CA ASP A 794 -37.14 23.20 18.37
C ASP A 794 -36.88 23.88 17.03
N ILE A 795 -35.60 24.27 16.82
CA ILE A 795 -35.15 24.94 15.61
C ILE A 795 -34.25 24.01 14.81
N ALA A 796 -34.57 23.83 13.55
CA ALA A 796 -33.74 23.15 12.54
C ALA A 796 -33.21 24.18 11.51
N ASP A 797 -32.39 23.74 10.59
CA ASP A 797 -31.75 24.64 9.61
C ASP A 797 -32.76 25.30 8.67
N LYS A 798 -33.82 24.59 8.27
CA LYS A 798 -34.81 25.03 7.30
C LYS A 798 -36.16 25.41 7.91
N CYS A 799 -36.43 25.11 9.18
CA CYS A 799 -37.71 25.33 9.82
C CYS A 799 -37.64 25.45 11.36
N GLU A 800 -38.65 26.01 11.95
CA GLU A 800 -38.91 25.97 13.39
C GLU A 800 -40.19 25.15 13.64
N THR A 801 -40.19 24.29 14.64
CA THR A 801 -41.36 23.44 14.95
C THR A 801 -41.86 23.67 16.36
N PHE A 802 -43.20 23.54 16.52
CA PHE A 802 -43.87 23.77 17.79
C PHE A 802 -44.82 22.61 18.10
N ILE A 803 -44.85 22.16 19.35
CA ILE A 803 -45.80 21.20 19.87
C ILE A 803 -46.62 21.91 20.97
N PRO A 804 -47.96 22.15 20.76
CA PRO A 804 -48.78 22.85 21.75
C PRO A 804 -48.83 22.13 23.08
N THR A 805 -48.64 22.85 24.18
CA THR A 805 -48.66 22.26 25.53
C THR A 805 -50.05 21.81 25.98
N GLU A 806 -51.11 22.42 25.43
CA GLU A 806 -52.51 22.05 25.73
C GLU A 806 -52.87 20.60 25.34
N SER A 807 -52.19 20.07 24.39
CA SER A 807 -52.39 18.69 23.89
C SER A 807 -51.52 17.62 24.60
N ILE A 808 -50.76 18.00 25.64
CA ILE A 808 -49.79 17.15 26.32
C ILE A 808 -50.08 17.11 27.82
N ASP A 809 -50.19 15.92 28.44
CA ASP A 809 -50.12 15.78 29.88
C ASP A 809 -48.70 16.09 30.38
N LEU A 810 -48.47 17.32 30.82
CA LEU A 810 -47.17 17.77 31.30
C LEU A 810 -46.83 17.25 32.72
N THR A 811 -47.79 16.72 33.45
CA THR A 811 -47.63 16.27 34.86
C THR A 811 -46.49 15.27 35.04
N PRO A 812 -46.35 14.23 34.21
CA PRO A 812 -45.24 13.25 34.35
C PRO A 812 -43.88 13.91 34.06
N ILE A 813 -43.84 14.86 33.12
CA ILE A 813 -42.61 15.52 32.66
C ILE A 813 -42.11 16.50 33.73
N ILE A 814 -43.01 17.32 34.26
CA ILE A 814 -42.75 18.25 35.38
C ILE A 814 -42.22 17.45 36.58
N LYS A 815 -42.84 16.30 36.91
CA LYS A 815 -42.42 15.43 38.01
C LYS A 815 -41.04 14.84 37.77
N LYS A 816 -40.72 14.46 36.53
CA LYS A 816 -39.39 13.89 36.12
C LYS A 816 -38.31 14.99 36.19
N LEU A 817 -38.58 16.15 35.63
CA LEU A 817 -37.63 17.31 35.61
C LEU A 817 -37.39 17.80 37.05
N THR A 818 -38.44 17.88 37.89
CA THR A 818 -38.30 18.24 39.30
C THR A 818 -37.39 17.26 40.05
N LYS A 819 -37.61 15.93 39.84
CA LYS A 819 -36.69 14.90 40.41
C LYS A 819 -35.28 15.03 39.91
N GLN A 820 -35.10 15.42 38.64
CA GLN A 820 -33.79 15.60 38.03
C GLN A 820 -33.08 16.86 38.58
N ASP A 821 -33.80 17.97 38.78
CA ASP A 821 -33.31 19.18 39.47
C ASP A 821 -32.85 18.82 40.90
N GLU A 822 -33.70 18.11 41.69
CA GLU A 822 -33.35 17.66 43.03
C GLU A 822 -32.12 16.78 43.06
N LYS A 823 -31.93 15.88 42.05
CA LYS A 823 -30.76 14.99 41.96
C LYS A 823 -29.52 15.82 41.64
N LEU A 824 -29.61 16.72 40.67
CA LEU A 824 -28.47 17.57 40.30
C LEU A 824 -28.11 18.54 41.45
N GLU A 825 -29.08 19.06 42.19
CA GLU A 825 -28.83 19.83 43.39
C GLU A 825 -28.03 19.07 44.45
N LYS A 826 -28.40 17.79 44.70
CA LYS A 826 -27.65 16.93 45.61
C LYS A 826 -26.22 16.64 45.12
N GLU A 827 -26.04 16.47 43.81
CA GLU A 827 -24.75 16.26 43.20
C GLU A 827 -23.86 17.49 43.30
N ILE A 828 -24.40 18.70 42.99
CA ILE A 828 -23.74 20.00 43.14
C ILE A 828 -23.32 20.22 44.59
N ASN A 829 -24.26 20.04 45.54
CA ASN A 829 -23.93 20.16 46.96
C ASN A 829 -22.87 19.21 47.45
N LYS A 830 -22.85 17.97 46.94
CA LYS A 830 -21.82 16.98 47.24
C LYS A 830 -20.47 17.40 46.71
N LEU A 831 -20.39 17.75 45.41
CA LEU A 831 -19.15 18.13 44.73
C LEU A 831 -18.59 19.46 45.30
N SER A 832 -19.45 20.45 45.50
CA SER A 832 -19.10 21.73 46.15
C SER A 832 -18.62 21.52 47.61
N GLY A 833 -19.31 20.66 48.38
CA GLY A 833 -18.89 20.30 49.70
C GLY A 833 -17.51 19.62 49.75
N MET A 834 -17.22 18.75 48.78
CA MET A 834 -15.88 18.13 48.67
C MET A 834 -14.79 19.15 48.30
N LEU A 835 -15.08 20.07 47.36
CA LEU A 835 -14.14 21.11 46.90
C LEU A 835 -13.94 22.25 47.95
N ASN A 836 -14.90 22.44 48.86
CA ASN A 836 -14.80 23.41 49.98
C ASN A 836 -14.15 22.79 51.25
N ASN A 837 -13.89 21.48 51.25
CA ASN A 837 -13.22 20.81 52.36
C ASN A 837 -11.69 20.95 52.26
N GLU A 838 -11.10 21.83 53.07
CA GLU A 838 -9.67 22.09 53.09
C GLU A 838 -8.81 20.85 53.20
N ARG A 839 -9.24 19.83 54.03
CA ARG A 839 -8.51 18.56 54.19
C ARG A 839 -8.56 17.67 52.92
N PHE A 840 -9.68 17.72 52.20
CA PHE A 840 -9.79 17.00 50.93
C PHE A 840 -8.95 17.66 49.88
N VAL A 841 -9.01 18.99 49.73
CA VAL A 841 -8.25 19.74 48.71
C VAL A 841 -6.72 19.62 48.95
N ALA A 842 -6.28 19.56 50.20
CA ALA A 842 -4.88 19.42 50.54
C ALA A 842 -4.26 18.03 50.29
N ASN A 843 -5.11 16.97 50.31
CA ASN A 843 -4.62 15.58 50.25
C ASN A 843 -5.04 14.81 48.98
N ALA A 844 -5.97 15.36 48.16
CA ALA A 844 -6.41 14.67 46.96
C ALA A 844 -5.44 14.92 45.77
N PRO A 845 -5.22 13.90 44.92
CA PRO A 845 -4.42 14.06 43.70
C PRO A 845 -5.00 15.13 42.77
N ALA A 846 -4.14 15.84 42.03
CA ALA A 846 -4.51 16.97 41.20
C ALA A 846 -5.55 16.60 40.09
N ASP A 847 -5.47 15.40 39.54
CA ASP A 847 -6.40 14.84 38.55
C ASP A 847 -7.80 14.61 39.16
N VAL A 848 -7.88 14.18 40.42
CA VAL A 848 -9.16 14.00 41.14
C VAL A 848 -9.81 15.34 41.44
N LEU A 849 -9.02 16.36 41.80
CA LEU A 849 -9.53 17.72 42.05
C LEU A 849 -10.07 18.33 40.76
N GLU A 850 -9.33 18.21 39.64
CA GLU A 850 -9.79 18.75 38.36
C GLU A 850 -11.05 18.04 37.84
N LYS A 851 -11.10 16.71 38.00
CA LYS A 851 -12.30 15.92 37.67
C LYS A 851 -13.53 16.35 38.50
N ASN A 852 -13.37 16.63 39.77
CA ASN A 852 -14.48 17.11 40.62
C ASN A 852 -14.90 18.54 40.24
N ARG A 853 -13.95 19.45 39.89
CA ARG A 853 -14.25 20.80 39.38
C ARG A 853 -15.00 20.75 38.05
N GLN A 854 -14.58 19.89 37.14
CA GLN A 854 -15.25 19.71 35.86
C GLN A 854 -16.66 19.12 36.08
N GLY A 855 -16.79 18.09 36.93
CA GLY A 855 -18.09 17.50 37.29
C GLY A 855 -19.05 18.53 37.92
N LEU A 856 -18.53 19.43 38.74
CA LEU A 856 -19.35 20.53 39.33
C LEU A 856 -19.89 21.48 38.24
N ARG A 857 -19.03 21.95 37.34
CA ARG A 857 -19.43 22.82 36.21
C ARG A 857 -20.49 22.14 35.32
N GLU A 858 -20.26 20.89 34.96
CA GLU A 858 -21.21 20.12 34.13
C GLU A 858 -22.57 19.91 34.84
N ALA A 859 -22.56 19.69 36.17
CA ALA A 859 -23.77 19.52 36.94
C ALA A 859 -24.56 20.86 37.08
N GLU A 860 -23.86 21.99 37.26
CA GLU A 860 -24.46 23.32 37.30
C GLU A 860 -25.09 23.70 35.97
N GLU A 861 -24.36 23.49 34.83
CA GLU A 861 -24.89 23.75 33.48
C GLU A 861 -26.11 22.86 33.17
N LYS A 862 -26.08 21.59 33.55
CA LYS A 862 -27.22 20.69 33.37
C LYS A 862 -28.40 21.11 34.20
N ARG A 863 -28.17 21.58 35.44
CA ARG A 863 -29.25 22.06 36.32
C ARG A 863 -29.90 23.34 35.79
N GLU A 864 -29.11 24.27 35.27
CA GLU A 864 -29.60 25.50 34.66
C GLU A 864 -30.55 25.18 33.50
N LYS A 865 -30.14 24.29 32.59
CA LYS A 865 -30.97 23.80 31.47
C LYS A 865 -32.27 23.13 31.94
N VAL A 866 -32.21 22.30 33.01
CA VAL A 866 -33.41 21.66 33.57
C VAL A 866 -34.36 22.70 34.17
N ARG A 867 -33.86 23.74 34.83
CA ARG A 867 -34.64 24.81 35.40
C ARG A 867 -35.28 25.72 34.33
N GLU A 868 -34.57 26.03 33.27
CA GLU A 868 -35.12 26.72 32.11
C GLU A 868 -36.27 25.93 31.50
N GLN A 869 -36.12 24.62 31.32
CA GLN A 869 -37.18 23.74 30.83
C GLN A 869 -38.37 23.68 31.79
N LEU A 870 -38.17 23.58 33.10
CA LEU A 870 -39.26 23.61 34.11
C LEU A 870 -39.99 24.96 34.07
N SER A 871 -39.27 26.06 33.98
CA SER A 871 -39.88 27.38 33.88
C SER A 871 -40.73 27.55 32.63
N SER A 872 -40.23 27.05 31.46
CA SER A 872 -40.98 27.13 30.21
C SER A 872 -42.22 26.23 30.15
N LEU A 873 -42.25 25.14 30.95
CA LEU A 873 -43.41 24.22 31.03
C LEU A 873 -44.40 24.57 32.11
N GLN A 874 -44.08 25.47 33.06
CA GLN A 874 -44.93 25.96 34.14
C GLN A 874 -45.54 27.35 33.89
N ALA A 875 -45.00 28.09 32.90
CA ALA A 875 -45.50 29.31 32.38
C ALA A 875 -46.69 29.08 31.42
#